data_d9b3fb40dd76ac213f42fc119e617d4d
#
_entry.id   d9b3fb40dd76ac213f42fc119e617d4d
#
_cell.length_a   1.000
_cell.length_b   1.000
_cell.length_c   1.000
_cell.angle_alpha   90.00
_cell.angle_beta   90.00
_cell.angle_gamma   90.00
#
_symmetry.space_group_name_H-M   'P 1'
#
loop_
_entity.id
_entity.type
_entity.pdbx_description
1 polymer ?
#
loop_
_entity_poly.entity_id
_entity_poly.type
_entity_poly.pdbx_seq_one_letter_code
_entity_poly.pdbx_strand_id
1 'polypeptide(L)'
;MANKLMNITMNILNIRKCVVLAAVSALAAGNLRAQDYSVYDGEEVLEKVETNSTSAVSKVSGESLYKTPASNFTNTLIGIPGLTVMQGTGSYEDNKAKWLVRGIGSYAVSDWNTAKIFVDGFEVNSEYLTGLSASEVESVEVLKDGAALALYGERGANGVIRITTKRGRIGSATVTARMRYGVQTPDITNKPLGSYDFANLYNQAVSNDNGMVWSPAYSDEQLSAYRNGTAPDVDWYDAALKGFGQYADGGIVLNGGARNARYNVNLDYLNNSGILNTSNTDQTKNLGYQKFNLRANLDFNILKIFEVKVDFGGRIEMLKRPNYGVAQLFNDIATYPSNIYNVYDDADESHYSGTALYPNNPYASVNGLGWMSYKSRSLQGNFSVKERLDDITKGLYLQESISFYSYTLSQYGKTKNYARWNEGVTTTTDETTTITATGYGSNGMQDWKQGVVTAGYDRVSGRSTVSAAVNFHLSAYKGDGYFSYKYNTMNLNGFAHYEYDNRYIAELGFSYFGNDAYAPGHRWAAYPAGSVAWIVSNENFLKGDDVLNFFKLRASAGLSGASDSGATSVLSGYSSNGRYLFKDYYTYSYVGSFYTGKTSGVWQNSLVPMFIKNEDAHAEKSMKYNLGFDATIARNLNITADFFLDKRTDILTLDNSLMGYYGKQFLFTNSGSMTNKGFEVAAGWSGKSGDFEYALNGQVTFSRNRIDNMNEVAPANAFSAQTGRPVGTYIGLVADGFYGIEDFNEDGTLLADLPVPAFGSVQPGDVKYLDLDRNGVVDQNDVTRIGRSAYPEWYFSFGGRFGYKGFDMQVLFQGVAGVSANLLDNWNQMVAFVDNGNAYNVAKGAWAYYPTEGIDNRANATYPRLTTQSNENNYRTSSLWIKDASFLKLRNIEIGYNFASGKVKKSGISNLRVYLSGHNLFTVSPLLKDYDLDPENLKGLYPVMRTWTAGVAITF
;
A
#
# COMPACT_ATOMS: atom_id res chain seq x y z
N MET A 1 -30.24 -22.27 -18.60
CA MET A 1 -30.92 -21.20 -17.86
C MET A 1 -30.24 -19.84 -18.04
N ALA A 2 -28.93 -19.76 -17.97
CA ALA A 2 -28.16 -18.51 -18.18
C ALA A 2 -28.39 -17.83 -19.55
N ASN A 3 -28.43 -18.61 -20.65
CA ASN A 3 -28.72 -18.05 -21.98
C ASN A 3 -30.15 -17.52 -22.16
N LYS A 4 -31.13 -18.05 -21.41
CA LYS A 4 -32.49 -17.51 -21.43
C LYS A 4 -32.60 -16.22 -20.62
N LEU A 5 -31.90 -16.12 -19.50
CA LEU A 5 -31.81 -14.89 -18.69
C LEU A 5 -31.07 -13.79 -19.47
N MET A 6 -29.99 -14.14 -20.15
CA MET A 6 -29.22 -13.19 -20.97
C MET A 6 -30.04 -12.64 -22.16
N ASN A 7 -30.89 -13.48 -22.77
CA ASN A 7 -31.82 -13.02 -23.84
C ASN A 7 -32.97 -12.17 -23.30
N ILE A 8 -33.46 -12.42 -22.08
CA ILE A 8 -34.45 -11.58 -21.40
C ILE A 8 -33.84 -10.20 -21.08
N THR A 9 -32.62 -10.20 -20.56
CA THR A 9 -31.90 -8.96 -20.24
C THR A 9 -31.60 -8.14 -21.53
N MET A 10 -31.23 -8.79 -22.62
CA MET A 10 -31.02 -8.14 -23.93
C MET A 10 -32.31 -7.57 -24.52
N ASN A 11 -33.45 -8.25 -24.36
CA ASN A 11 -34.74 -7.74 -24.81
C ASN A 11 -35.24 -6.56 -23.97
N ILE A 12 -35.01 -6.57 -22.66
CA ILE A 12 -35.32 -5.44 -21.77
C ILE A 12 -34.41 -4.25 -22.08
N LEU A 13 -33.14 -4.48 -22.38
CA LEU A 13 -32.20 -3.42 -22.83
C LEU A 13 -32.65 -2.81 -24.19
N ASN A 14 -33.19 -3.60 -25.11
CA ASN A 14 -33.65 -3.09 -26.43
C ASN A 14 -34.93 -2.26 -26.31
N ILE A 15 -35.88 -2.65 -25.47
CA ILE A 15 -37.10 -1.84 -25.24
C ILE A 15 -36.73 -0.51 -24.53
N ARG A 16 -35.76 -0.50 -23.63
CA ARG A 16 -35.31 0.70 -22.90
C ARG A 16 -34.42 1.62 -23.73
N LYS A 17 -33.66 1.10 -24.69
CA LYS A 17 -32.95 1.97 -25.67
C LYS A 17 -33.91 2.91 -26.40
N CYS A 18 -35.11 2.46 -26.71
CA CYS A 18 -36.14 3.30 -27.34
C CYS A 18 -36.70 4.35 -26.38
N VAL A 19 -36.83 4.06 -25.08
CA VAL A 19 -37.34 4.98 -24.08
C VAL A 19 -36.30 6.05 -23.73
N VAL A 20 -35.03 5.66 -23.58
CA VAL A 20 -33.91 6.60 -23.30
C VAL A 20 -33.65 7.53 -24.52
N LEU A 21 -33.70 7.00 -25.77
CA LEU A 21 -33.60 7.85 -26.95
C LEU A 21 -34.79 8.82 -27.08
N ALA A 22 -36.00 8.38 -26.74
CA ALA A 22 -37.18 9.24 -26.73
C ALA A 22 -37.10 10.33 -25.66
N ALA A 23 -36.53 10.01 -24.45
CA ALA A 23 -36.32 11.00 -23.40
C ALA A 23 -35.24 12.02 -23.76
N VAL A 24 -34.15 11.59 -24.39
CA VAL A 24 -33.07 12.46 -24.86
C VAL A 24 -33.55 13.35 -26.01
N SER A 25 -34.42 12.83 -26.91
CA SER A 25 -35.03 13.59 -28.00
C SER A 25 -36.04 14.61 -27.49
N ALA A 26 -36.76 14.34 -26.40
CA ALA A 26 -37.69 15.25 -25.76
C ALA A 26 -36.96 16.41 -25.02
N LEU A 27 -35.75 16.17 -24.52
CA LEU A 27 -34.89 17.19 -23.92
C LEU A 27 -34.32 18.20 -24.92
N ALA A 28 -34.18 17.81 -26.19
CA ALA A 28 -33.72 18.68 -27.26
C ALA A 28 -34.81 19.61 -27.85
N ALA A 29 -36.09 19.38 -27.54
CA ALA A 29 -37.23 20.02 -28.19
C ALA A 29 -38.14 20.90 -27.31
N GLY A 30 -37.84 21.15 -26.03
CA GLY A 30 -38.84 21.81 -25.19
C GLY A 30 -38.34 22.83 -24.16
N ASN A 31 -38.81 24.06 -24.31
CA ASN A 31 -38.86 25.09 -23.24
C ASN A 31 -39.74 24.58 -22.09
N LEU A 32 -39.16 23.92 -21.08
CA LEU A 32 -39.88 23.56 -19.86
C LEU A 32 -39.75 24.72 -18.84
N ARG A 33 -40.85 25.39 -18.54
CA ARG A 33 -40.98 26.36 -17.47
C ARG A 33 -40.74 25.65 -16.13
N ALA A 34 -39.84 26.21 -15.32
CA ALA A 34 -39.59 25.77 -13.97
C ALA A 34 -40.84 25.88 -13.12
N GLN A 35 -41.38 24.75 -12.64
CA GLN A 35 -42.36 24.73 -11.55
C GLN A 35 -41.63 24.53 -10.22
N ASP A 36 -42.08 25.23 -9.18
CA ASP A 36 -41.58 25.05 -7.82
C ASP A 36 -41.82 23.63 -7.31
N TYR A 37 -40.74 22.93 -6.99
CA TYR A 37 -40.78 21.60 -6.42
C TYR A 37 -40.48 21.69 -4.93
N SER A 38 -41.33 21.15 -4.09
CA SER A 38 -41.07 20.99 -2.65
C SER A 38 -39.87 20.04 -2.40
N VAL A 39 -39.10 20.36 -1.36
CA VAL A 39 -38.01 19.50 -0.86
C VAL A 39 -38.57 18.11 -0.57
N TYR A 40 -37.83 17.08 -0.96
CA TYR A 40 -38.31 15.72 -0.97
C TYR A 40 -37.94 15.01 0.35
N ASP A 41 -38.90 14.33 0.99
CA ASP A 41 -38.71 13.62 2.27
C ASP A 41 -37.57 12.57 2.25
N GLY A 42 -37.18 12.06 1.08
CA GLY A 42 -36.12 11.06 0.93
C GLY A 42 -34.71 11.59 1.19
N GLU A 43 -34.40 12.86 0.93
CA GLU A 43 -33.07 13.44 1.26
C GLU A 43 -32.93 13.57 2.79
N GLU A 44 -33.98 13.94 3.50
CA GLU A 44 -34.00 14.01 4.96
C GLU A 44 -33.78 12.64 5.62
N VAL A 45 -34.35 11.56 5.04
CA VAL A 45 -34.15 10.19 5.53
C VAL A 45 -32.70 9.76 5.39
N LEU A 46 -32.09 9.97 4.21
CA LEU A 46 -30.69 9.58 3.95
C LEU A 46 -29.74 10.35 4.86
N GLU A 47 -29.94 11.63 5.09
CA GLU A 47 -29.13 12.43 6.00
C GLU A 47 -29.22 11.91 7.45
N LYS A 48 -30.42 11.57 7.92
CA LYS A 48 -30.62 10.97 9.25
C LYS A 48 -29.94 9.61 9.37
N VAL A 49 -30.08 8.74 8.39
CA VAL A 49 -29.44 7.41 8.38
C VAL A 49 -27.92 7.54 8.43
N GLU A 50 -27.32 8.45 7.67
CA GLU A 50 -25.88 8.68 7.73
C GLU A 50 -25.42 9.22 9.08
N THR A 51 -26.14 10.19 9.65
CA THR A 51 -25.82 10.82 10.94
C THR A 51 -25.95 9.86 12.11
N ASN A 52 -26.97 9.00 12.08
CA ASN A 52 -27.33 8.11 13.18
C ASN A 52 -26.90 6.66 12.96
N SER A 53 -25.99 6.39 12.00
CA SER A 53 -25.48 5.03 11.75
C SER A 53 -24.97 4.36 13.03
N THR A 54 -25.27 3.06 13.14
CA THR A 54 -24.78 2.20 14.22
C THR A 54 -23.38 1.68 13.96
N SER A 55 -22.85 1.88 12.74
CA SER A 55 -21.61 1.29 12.23
C SER A 55 -20.37 2.08 12.65
N ALA A 56 -19.24 1.37 12.78
CA ALA A 56 -17.92 1.97 12.96
C ALA A 56 -17.35 2.41 11.61
N VAL A 57 -17.53 3.67 11.27
CA VAL A 57 -17.06 4.28 10.01
C VAL A 57 -16.20 5.49 10.30
N SER A 58 -15.06 5.60 9.59
CA SER A 58 -14.25 6.83 9.59
C SER A 58 -14.40 7.54 8.26
N LYS A 59 -14.71 8.85 8.30
CA LYS A 59 -14.94 9.69 7.11
C LYS A 59 -13.96 10.85 7.06
N VAL A 60 -13.39 11.11 5.89
CA VAL A 60 -12.52 12.27 5.64
C VAL A 60 -12.92 12.94 4.33
N SER A 61 -12.84 14.28 4.30
CA SER A 61 -13.17 15.06 3.09
C SER A 61 -12.03 15.04 2.08
N GLY A 62 -12.35 15.03 0.79
CA GLY A 62 -11.39 15.14 -0.30
C GLY A 62 -10.57 16.44 -0.27
N GLU A 63 -11.13 17.53 0.27
CA GLU A 63 -10.41 18.79 0.47
C GLU A 63 -9.22 18.63 1.43
N SER A 64 -9.36 17.82 2.49
CA SER A 64 -8.26 17.48 3.40
C SER A 64 -7.18 16.66 2.70
N LEU A 65 -7.56 15.71 1.86
CA LEU A 65 -6.64 14.83 1.12
C LEU A 65 -5.84 15.61 0.07
N TYR A 66 -6.47 16.58 -0.60
CA TYR A 66 -5.82 17.42 -1.61
C TYR A 66 -4.64 18.24 -1.06
N LYS A 67 -4.61 18.56 0.22
CA LYS A 67 -3.51 19.30 0.84
C LYS A 67 -2.18 18.55 0.86
N THR A 68 -2.21 17.22 0.71
CA THR A 68 -0.99 16.39 0.60
C THR A 68 -0.50 16.36 -0.84
N PRO A 69 0.71 16.87 -1.16
CA PRO A 69 1.28 16.77 -2.49
C PRO A 69 1.77 15.34 -2.74
N ALA A 70 0.95 14.53 -3.37
CA ALA A 70 1.25 13.13 -3.63
C ALA A 70 0.98 12.76 -5.10
N SER A 71 1.91 12.06 -5.73
CA SER A 71 1.75 11.54 -7.10
C SER A 71 0.81 10.34 -7.14
N ASN A 72 0.75 9.60 -6.04
CA ASN A 72 -0.09 8.43 -5.85
C ASN A 72 -1.14 8.73 -4.79
N PHE A 73 -2.42 8.54 -5.13
CA PHE A 73 -3.54 8.84 -4.24
C PHE A 73 -3.47 8.08 -2.91
N THR A 74 -2.93 6.84 -2.90
CA THR A 74 -2.86 6.04 -1.67
C THR A 74 -2.07 6.72 -0.54
N ASN A 75 -1.09 7.56 -0.88
CA ASN A 75 -0.32 8.32 0.10
C ASN A 75 -1.11 9.47 0.75
N THR A 76 -2.24 9.88 0.16
CA THR A 76 -3.12 10.89 0.76
C THR A 76 -4.01 10.32 1.87
N LEU A 77 -4.13 9.00 1.97
CA LEU A 77 -4.98 8.32 2.96
C LEU A 77 -4.35 8.24 4.36
N ILE A 78 -3.14 8.76 4.53
CA ILE A 78 -2.43 8.79 5.81
C ILE A 78 -3.21 9.63 6.83
N GLY A 79 -3.38 9.09 8.05
CA GLY A 79 -4.03 9.80 9.15
C GLY A 79 -5.53 9.54 9.30
N ILE A 80 -6.13 8.70 8.46
CA ILE A 80 -7.54 8.29 8.61
C ILE A 80 -7.68 7.30 9.78
N PRO A 81 -8.59 7.55 10.74
CA PRO A 81 -8.77 6.66 11.89
C PRO A 81 -9.14 5.22 11.51
N GLY A 82 -8.44 4.25 12.11
CA GLY A 82 -8.63 2.81 11.84
C GLY A 82 -8.01 2.30 10.55
N LEU A 83 -7.34 3.18 9.78
CA LEU A 83 -6.61 2.83 8.58
C LEU A 83 -5.10 3.00 8.82
N THR A 84 -4.38 1.91 8.93
CA THR A 84 -2.91 1.92 8.96
C THR A 84 -2.39 2.09 7.54
N VAL A 85 -1.65 3.15 7.27
CA VAL A 85 -1.06 3.44 5.96
C VAL A 85 0.44 3.56 6.11
N MET A 86 1.18 2.72 5.39
CA MET A 86 2.63 2.74 5.31
C MET A 86 3.02 3.18 3.90
N GLN A 87 3.79 4.24 3.80
CA GLN A 87 4.22 4.77 2.50
C GLN A 87 5.15 3.77 1.79
N GLY A 88 5.06 3.68 0.46
CA GLY A 88 6.01 2.96 -0.37
C GLY A 88 7.29 3.78 -0.62
N THR A 89 8.16 3.27 -1.48
CA THR A 89 9.38 3.97 -1.90
C THR A 89 9.05 5.28 -2.63
N GLY A 90 10.04 6.12 -2.88
CA GLY A 90 9.87 7.34 -3.69
C GLY A 90 9.70 7.07 -5.19
N SER A 91 9.96 5.85 -5.66
CA SER A 91 9.85 5.46 -7.06
C SER A 91 8.39 5.35 -7.52
N TYR A 92 8.07 5.85 -8.72
CA TYR A 92 6.74 5.70 -9.30
C TYR A 92 6.36 4.26 -9.64
N GLU A 93 7.34 3.38 -9.75
CA GLU A 93 7.11 1.96 -9.99
C GLU A 93 6.63 1.25 -8.71
N ASP A 94 7.02 1.77 -7.52
CA ASP A 94 6.76 1.14 -6.24
C ASP A 94 6.40 2.15 -5.12
N ASN A 95 5.75 3.26 -5.46
CA ASN A 95 5.33 4.28 -4.47
C ASN A 95 3.93 4.05 -3.91
N LYS A 96 3.32 2.92 -4.19
CA LYS A 96 2.01 2.54 -3.67
C LYS A 96 2.10 2.30 -2.18
N ALA A 97 1.35 3.07 -1.40
CA ALA A 97 1.25 2.81 0.03
C ALA A 97 0.57 1.45 0.30
N LYS A 98 0.99 0.79 1.37
CA LYS A 98 0.27 -0.36 1.93
C LYS A 98 -0.75 0.13 2.93
N TRP A 99 -1.96 -0.40 2.90
CA TRP A 99 -3.03 0.00 3.82
C TRP A 99 -3.74 -1.21 4.41
N LEU A 100 -4.04 -1.13 5.71
CA LEU A 100 -4.69 -2.18 6.48
C LEU A 100 -5.79 -1.55 7.34
N VAL A 101 -6.96 -2.13 7.34
CA VAL A 101 -8.05 -1.74 8.25
C VAL A 101 -7.96 -2.58 9.52
N ARG A 102 -7.71 -1.91 10.67
CA ARG A 102 -7.59 -2.59 11.98
C ARG A 102 -6.50 -3.67 12.04
N GLY A 103 -5.42 -3.53 11.22
CA GLY A 103 -4.29 -4.46 11.20
C GLY A 103 -4.51 -5.71 10.37
N ILE A 104 -3.80 -6.79 10.71
CA ILE A 104 -3.79 -8.05 9.97
C ILE A 104 -4.93 -8.95 10.41
N GLY A 105 -5.79 -9.32 9.48
CA GLY A 105 -6.94 -10.22 9.69
C GLY A 105 -6.71 -11.67 9.25
N SER A 106 -5.76 -11.93 8.34
CA SER A 106 -5.42 -13.27 7.87
C SER A 106 -3.90 -13.42 7.72
N TYR A 107 -3.36 -14.58 8.05
CA TYR A 107 -1.93 -14.88 7.85
C TYR A 107 -1.63 -15.39 6.44
N ALA A 108 -2.65 -15.62 5.64
CA ALA A 108 -2.52 -16.33 4.39
C ALA A 108 -1.59 -15.62 3.39
N VAL A 109 -1.58 -14.29 3.28
CA VAL A 109 -0.53 -13.50 2.60
C VAL A 109 -0.64 -12.02 2.95
N SER A 110 0.48 -11.33 3.10
CA SER A 110 0.52 -9.94 3.54
C SER A 110 -0.23 -8.95 2.64
N ASP A 111 -0.15 -9.12 1.32
CA ASP A 111 -0.79 -8.19 0.36
C ASP A 111 -2.31 -8.40 0.23
N TRP A 112 -2.83 -9.50 0.76
CA TRP A 112 -4.24 -9.89 0.68
C TRP A 112 -5.08 -9.39 1.84
N ASN A 113 -4.46 -8.81 2.86
CA ASN A 113 -5.16 -8.15 3.97
C ASN A 113 -5.64 -6.74 3.62
N THR A 114 -5.44 -6.28 2.39
CA THR A 114 -5.86 -4.95 1.97
C THR A 114 -7.38 -4.86 1.84
N ALA A 115 -7.92 -3.73 2.31
CA ALA A 115 -9.34 -3.42 2.15
C ALA A 115 -9.72 -3.30 0.67
N LYS A 116 -10.90 -3.76 0.31
CA LYS A 116 -11.47 -3.57 -1.02
C LYS A 116 -11.92 -2.12 -1.21
N ILE A 117 -11.90 -1.65 -2.45
CA ILE A 117 -12.13 -0.26 -2.80
C ILE A 117 -13.37 -0.16 -3.65
N PHE A 118 -14.27 0.75 -3.28
CA PHE A 118 -15.48 1.07 -4.02
C PHE A 118 -15.52 2.56 -4.33
N VAL A 119 -15.71 2.91 -5.59
CA VAL A 119 -15.86 4.31 -6.05
C VAL A 119 -17.26 4.46 -6.61
N ASP A 120 -18.03 5.39 -6.05
CA ASP A 120 -19.45 5.66 -6.41
C ASP A 120 -20.30 4.37 -6.47
N GLY A 121 -20.04 3.43 -5.54
CA GLY A 121 -20.80 2.18 -5.38
C GLY A 121 -20.28 0.99 -6.17
N PHE A 122 -19.23 1.13 -6.98
CA PHE A 122 -18.66 0.07 -7.79
C PHE A 122 -17.25 -0.31 -7.34
N GLU A 123 -16.96 -1.61 -7.29
CA GLU A 123 -15.65 -2.12 -6.94
C GLU A 123 -14.62 -1.72 -8.01
N VAL A 124 -13.45 -1.26 -7.57
CA VAL A 124 -12.32 -0.92 -8.44
C VAL A 124 -11.04 -1.60 -7.93
N ASN A 125 -10.05 -1.73 -8.80
CA ASN A 125 -8.76 -2.28 -8.43
C ASN A 125 -7.81 -1.22 -7.84
N SER A 126 -6.66 -1.69 -7.39
CA SER A 126 -5.65 -0.82 -6.81
C SER A 126 -5.02 0.13 -7.82
N GLU A 127 -4.91 -0.27 -9.09
CA GLU A 127 -4.39 0.58 -10.18
C GLU A 127 -5.31 1.77 -10.44
N TYR A 128 -6.62 1.57 -10.32
CA TYR A 128 -7.57 2.67 -10.38
C TYR A 128 -7.35 3.65 -9.23
N LEU A 129 -7.20 3.13 -8.00
CA LEU A 129 -7.01 3.95 -6.80
C LEU A 129 -5.72 4.77 -6.86
N THR A 130 -4.60 4.17 -7.29
CA THR A 130 -3.31 4.87 -7.35
C THR A 130 -3.36 6.10 -8.23
N GLY A 131 -4.09 6.02 -9.33
CA GLY A 131 -4.21 7.10 -10.28
C GLY A 131 -5.32 8.11 -10.00
N LEU A 132 -6.18 7.90 -9.00
CA LEU A 132 -7.24 8.84 -8.63
C LEU A 132 -6.67 10.21 -8.28
N SER A 133 -7.40 11.29 -8.55
CA SER A 133 -7.01 12.63 -8.10
C SER A 133 -7.79 13.01 -6.85
N ALA A 134 -7.10 13.54 -5.83
CA ALA A 134 -7.77 14.03 -4.62
C ALA A 134 -8.74 15.19 -4.90
N SER A 135 -8.56 15.92 -6.00
CA SER A 135 -9.44 17.02 -6.43
C SER A 135 -10.83 16.54 -6.85
N GLU A 136 -10.95 15.31 -7.37
CA GLU A 136 -12.23 14.72 -7.81
C GLU A 136 -13.01 14.05 -6.67
N VAL A 137 -12.38 13.86 -5.50
CA VAL A 137 -12.97 13.17 -4.35
C VAL A 137 -13.75 14.13 -3.47
N GLU A 138 -14.99 13.77 -3.10
CA GLU A 138 -15.80 14.46 -2.10
C GLU A 138 -15.47 13.91 -0.70
N SER A 139 -15.48 12.59 -0.55
CA SER A 139 -15.14 11.93 0.72
C SER A 139 -14.55 10.54 0.52
N VAL A 140 -13.76 10.13 1.51
CA VAL A 140 -13.31 8.75 1.70
C VAL A 140 -13.84 8.24 3.02
N GLU A 141 -14.43 7.07 3.01
CA GLU A 141 -14.98 6.39 4.18
C GLU A 141 -14.32 5.02 4.33
N VAL A 142 -13.92 4.71 5.56
CA VAL A 142 -13.36 3.41 5.92
C VAL A 142 -14.38 2.64 6.74
N LEU A 143 -14.93 1.58 6.17
CA LEU A 143 -15.91 0.68 6.79
C LEU A 143 -15.17 -0.43 7.51
N LYS A 144 -15.45 -0.65 8.79
CA LYS A 144 -14.57 -1.45 9.66
C LYS A 144 -15.24 -2.60 10.39
N ASP A 145 -16.52 -2.49 10.70
CA ASP A 145 -17.25 -3.47 11.51
C ASP A 145 -18.25 -4.32 10.69
N GLY A 146 -18.80 -5.34 11.33
CA GLY A 146 -19.71 -6.28 10.68
C GLY A 146 -20.95 -5.63 10.07
N ALA A 147 -21.52 -4.61 10.73
CA ALA A 147 -22.71 -3.91 10.23
C ALA A 147 -22.41 -3.12 8.96
N ALA A 148 -21.31 -2.33 8.96
CA ALA A 148 -20.88 -1.58 7.79
C ALA A 148 -20.52 -2.48 6.61
N LEU A 149 -20.05 -3.69 6.87
CA LEU A 149 -19.54 -4.63 5.86
C LEU A 149 -20.56 -5.63 5.35
N ALA A 150 -21.77 -5.67 5.96
CA ALA A 150 -22.79 -6.66 5.65
C ALA A 150 -23.17 -6.75 4.16
N LEU A 151 -23.17 -5.61 3.45
CA LEU A 151 -23.55 -5.54 2.04
C LEU A 151 -22.47 -6.08 1.08
N TYR A 152 -21.24 -6.22 1.56
CA TYR A 152 -20.09 -6.55 0.72
C TYR A 152 -19.74 -8.05 0.67
N GLY A 153 -20.35 -8.87 1.57
CA GLY A 153 -20.17 -10.33 1.58
C GLY A 153 -18.70 -10.76 1.62
N GLU A 154 -18.24 -11.48 0.59
CA GLU A 154 -16.84 -11.92 0.46
C GLU A 154 -15.84 -10.80 0.18
N ARG A 155 -16.27 -9.55 0.03
CA ARG A 155 -15.40 -8.39 -0.13
C ARG A 155 -15.12 -7.67 1.19
N GLY A 156 -15.83 -8.05 2.28
CA GLY A 156 -15.87 -7.30 3.52
C GLY A 156 -14.82 -7.69 4.58
N ALA A 157 -14.25 -8.88 4.53
CA ALA A 157 -13.44 -9.39 5.63
C ALA A 157 -12.26 -8.50 6.06
N ASN A 158 -11.61 -7.83 5.10
CA ASN A 158 -10.46 -6.96 5.36
C ASN A 158 -10.84 -5.47 5.45
N GLY A 159 -12.15 -5.17 5.61
CA GLY A 159 -12.66 -3.80 5.54
C GLY A 159 -12.89 -3.32 4.10
N VAL A 160 -13.55 -2.17 3.99
CA VAL A 160 -13.86 -1.54 2.71
C VAL A 160 -13.51 -0.06 2.77
N ILE A 161 -12.86 0.45 1.73
CA ILE A 161 -12.67 1.88 1.48
C ILE A 161 -13.69 2.32 0.45
N ARG A 162 -14.62 3.17 0.87
CA ARG A 162 -15.66 3.75 0.02
C ARG A 162 -15.27 5.18 -0.33
N ILE A 163 -15.19 5.47 -1.63
CA ILE A 163 -14.85 6.79 -2.16
C ILE A 163 -16.06 7.33 -2.89
N THR A 164 -16.46 8.54 -2.52
CA THR A 164 -17.50 9.29 -3.22
C THR A 164 -16.85 10.43 -3.98
N THR A 165 -17.18 10.57 -5.25
CA THR A 165 -16.66 11.66 -6.09
C THR A 165 -17.56 12.89 -6.05
N LYS A 166 -16.98 14.08 -6.29
CA LYS A 166 -17.69 15.37 -6.24
C LYS A 166 -18.81 15.43 -7.25
N ARG A 167 -19.96 15.94 -6.84
CA ARG A 167 -21.13 16.15 -7.69
C ARG A 167 -21.46 17.63 -7.87
N GLY A 168 -22.31 17.91 -8.84
CA GLY A 168 -22.79 19.26 -9.11
C GLY A 168 -23.63 19.82 -7.97
N ARG A 169 -23.50 21.11 -7.72
CA ARG A 169 -24.29 21.84 -6.71
C ARG A 169 -25.30 22.77 -7.40
N ILE A 170 -26.46 22.99 -6.76
CA ILE A 170 -27.42 23.96 -7.24
C ILE A 170 -26.84 25.38 -6.99
N GLY A 171 -26.73 26.14 -8.05
CA GLY A 171 -26.19 27.49 -8.00
C GLY A 171 -25.57 27.93 -9.32
N SER A 172 -25.05 29.13 -9.35
CA SER A 172 -24.30 29.67 -10.48
C SER A 172 -23.08 28.84 -10.74
N ALA A 173 -22.68 28.74 -12.01
CA ALA A 173 -21.44 28.08 -12.37
C ALA A 173 -20.23 28.71 -11.63
N THR A 174 -19.44 27.90 -10.98
CA THR A 174 -18.18 28.29 -10.38
C THR A 174 -17.03 27.59 -11.10
N VAL A 175 -15.95 28.30 -11.34
CA VAL A 175 -14.71 27.77 -11.90
C VAL A 175 -13.63 27.91 -10.84
N THR A 176 -13.07 26.81 -10.38
CA THR A 176 -11.93 26.83 -9.46
C THR A 176 -10.70 26.31 -10.19
N ALA A 177 -9.69 27.15 -10.35
CA ALA A 177 -8.37 26.76 -10.87
C ALA A 177 -7.38 26.65 -9.72
N ARG A 178 -6.62 25.57 -9.70
CA ARG A 178 -5.59 25.31 -8.69
C ARG A 178 -4.29 24.91 -9.39
N MET A 179 -3.18 25.36 -8.86
CA MET A 179 -1.86 25.00 -9.32
C MET A 179 -0.88 25.02 -8.15
N ARG A 180 -0.01 24.04 -8.08
CA ARG A 180 1.17 24.07 -7.20
C ARG A 180 2.38 23.54 -7.96
N TYR A 181 3.53 24.12 -7.62
CA TYR A 181 4.81 23.77 -8.18
C TYR A 181 5.83 23.71 -7.05
N GLY A 182 6.78 22.80 -7.15
CA GLY A 182 7.81 22.66 -6.13
C GLY A 182 8.96 21.75 -6.51
N VAL A 183 9.77 21.51 -5.51
CA VAL A 183 10.96 20.66 -5.60
C VAL A 183 10.84 19.48 -4.65
N GLN A 184 11.42 18.38 -5.06
CA GLN A 184 11.52 17.15 -4.29
C GLN A 184 13.00 16.83 -4.09
N THR A 185 13.43 16.73 -2.83
CA THR A 185 14.79 16.33 -2.48
C THR A 185 14.78 14.91 -1.94
N PRO A 186 15.73 14.05 -2.36
CA PRO A 186 15.81 12.69 -1.83
C PRO A 186 16.26 12.69 -0.36
N ASP A 187 15.66 11.83 0.44
CA ASP A 187 16.11 11.58 1.82
C ASP A 187 17.06 10.38 1.83
N ILE A 188 18.30 10.63 1.45
CA ILE A 188 19.36 9.62 1.44
C ILE A 188 19.99 9.60 2.84
N THR A 189 19.63 8.60 3.63
CA THR A 189 20.02 8.52 5.03
C THR A 189 21.29 7.71 5.25
N ASN A 190 21.55 6.71 4.40
CA ASN A 190 22.70 5.83 4.53
C ASN A 190 23.52 5.82 3.24
N LYS A 191 24.76 6.30 3.30
CA LYS A 191 25.69 6.29 2.17
C LYS A 191 26.83 5.29 2.43
N PRO A 192 27.40 4.67 1.37
CA PRO A 192 28.61 3.86 1.48
C PRO A 192 29.77 4.64 2.09
N LEU A 193 30.73 3.94 2.64
CA LEU A 193 31.97 4.55 3.10
C LEU A 193 32.79 5.06 1.91
N GLY A 194 33.51 6.16 2.10
CA GLY A 194 34.52 6.61 1.17
C GLY A 194 35.71 5.65 1.11
N SER A 195 36.51 5.75 0.07
CA SER A 195 37.58 4.82 -0.29
C SER A 195 38.58 4.58 0.82
N TYR A 196 38.93 5.62 1.59
CA TYR A 196 39.87 5.50 2.71
C TYR A 196 39.31 4.64 3.83
N ASP A 197 38.08 4.92 4.30
CA ASP A 197 37.45 4.17 5.38
C ASP A 197 37.14 2.74 4.94
N PHE A 198 36.68 2.55 3.70
CA PHE A 198 36.46 1.26 3.08
C PHE A 198 37.75 0.42 3.12
N ALA A 199 38.88 0.95 2.58
CA ALA A 199 40.14 0.23 2.51
C ALA A 199 40.70 -0.15 3.89
N ASN A 200 40.56 0.73 4.88
CA ASN A 200 41.00 0.41 6.24
C ASN A 200 40.19 -0.74 6.87
N LEU A 201 38.87 -0.73 6.72
CA LEU A 201 38.04 -1.80 7.27
C LEU A 201 38.19 -3.10 6.45
N TYR A 202 38.45 -2.98 5.14
CA TYR A 202 38.75 -4.14 4.29
C TYR A 202 40.07 -4.82 4.72
N ASN A 203 41.10 -4.04 5.08
CA ASN A 203 42.33 -4.57 5.65
C ASN A 203 42.09 -5.39 6.93
N GLN A 204 41.16 -4.94 7.80
CA GLN A 204 40.75 -5.70 8.97
C GLN A 204 40.03 -7.00 8.56
N ALA A 205 39.12 -6.95 7.57
CA ALA A 205 38.38 -8.12 7.10
C ALA A 205 39.33 -9.20 6.58
N VAL A 206 40.25 -8.83 5.69
CA VAL A 206 41.26 -9.76 5.14
C VAL A 206 42.18 -10.30 6.24
N SER A 207 42.58 -9.49 7.22
CA SER A 207 43.41 -9.91 8.32
C SER A 207 42.66 -10.89 9.25
N ASN A 208 41.35 -10.68 9.47
CA ASN A 208 40.53 -11.65 10.21
C ASN A 208 40.43 -13.00 9.49
N ASP A 209 40.28 -12.98 8.17
CA ASP A 209 40.17 -14.18 7.35
C ASP A 209 41.51 -14.92 7.25
N ASN A 210 42.62 -14.24 7.49
CA ASN A 210 43.98 -14.82 7.57
C ASN A 210 44.36 -15.22 9.02
N GLY A 211 43.39 -15.66 9.83
CA GLY A 211 43.63 -16.12 11.18
C GLY A 211 43.97 -15.03 12.17
N MET A 212 43.45 -13.85 11.99
CA MET A 212 43.67 -12.65 12.84
C MET A 212 45.13 -12.18 12.86
N VAL A 213 45.91 -12.50 11.83
CA VAL A 213 47.25 -11.96 11.62
C VAL A 213 47.14 -10.75 10.71
N TRP A 214 47.67 -9.61 11.15
CA TRP A 214 47.59 -8.38 10.34
C TRP A 214 48.24 -8.58 8.95
N SER A 215 47.42 -8.57 7.92
CA SER A 215 47.76 -8.85 6.52
C SER A 215 47.00 -7.92 5.62
N PRO A 216 47.32 -6.62 5.57
CA PRO A 216 46.57 -5.62 4.84
C PRO A 216 46.58 -5.87 3.34
N ALA A 217 45.41 -5.80 2.70
CA ALA A 217 45.25 -5.85 1.23
C ALA A 217 45.60 -4.51 0.56
N TYR A 218 45.39 -3.40 1.24
CA TYR A 218 45.75 -2.04 0.81
C TYR A 218 46.96 -1.56 1.61
N SER A 219 48.03 -1.13 0.86
CA SER A 219 49.22 -0.58 1.50
C SER A 219 49.03 0.84 2.04
N ASP A 220 49.96 1.30 2.88
CA ASP A 220 49.93 2.68 3.42
C ASP A 220 50.01 3.75 2.30
N GLU A 221 50.67 3.45 1.21
CA GLU A 221 50.72 4.33 0.03
C GLU A 221 49.36 4.45 -0.62
N GLN A 222 48.65 3.32 -0.80
CA GLN A 222 47.27 3.29 -1.33
C GLN A 222 46.29 4.01 -0.42
N LEU A 223 46.38 3.77 0.89
CA LEU A 223 45.57 4.48 1.89
C LEU A 223 45.82 5.98 1.85
N SER A 224 47.11 6.37 1.68
CA SER A 224 47.48 7.78 1.53
C SER A 224 46.95 8.39 0.26
N ALA A 225 46.92 7.64 -0.85
CA ALA A 225 46.40 8.08 -2.14
C ALA A 225 44.90 8.35 -2.06
N TYR A 226 44.11 7.46 -1.39
CA TYR A 226 42.68 7.69 -1.12
C TYR A 226 42.45 8.92 -0.25
N ARG A 227 43.22 9.10 0.84
CA ARG A 227 43.12 10.27 1.73
C ARG A 227 43.43 11.58 1.01
N ASN A 228 44.37 11.57 0.08
CA ASN A 228 44.82 12.75 -0.65
C ASN A 228 44.00 13.02 -1.95
N GLY A 229 43.03 12.14 -2.28
CA GLY A 229 42.23 12.29 -3.49
C GLY A 229 42.97 12.03 -4.81
N THR A 230 44.07 11.27 -4.77
CA THR A 230 44.87 10.91 -5.97
C THR A 230 44.51 9.52 -6.53
N ALA A 231 43.63 8.78 -5.84
CA ALA A 231 43.07 7.53 -6.27
C ALA A 231 41.53 7.63 -6.29
N PRO A 232 40.80 6.73 -6.97
CA PRO A 232 39.33 6.80 -7.07
C PRO A 232 38.63 6.84 -5.71
N ASP A 233 37.66 7.75 -5.59
CA ASP A 233 36.76 7.89 -4.44
C ASP A 233 35.41 8.41 -4.92
N VAL A 234 34.62 7.52 -5.51
CA VAL A 234 33.36 7.87 -6.19
C VAL A 234 32.18 7.70 -5.25
N ASP A 235 31.45 8.78 -4.97
CA ASP A 235 30.10 8.70 -4.41
C ASP A 235 29.12 8.36 -5.53
N TRP A 236 28.70 7.10 -5.60
CA TRP A 236 27.79 6.62 -6.64
C TRP A 236 26.38 7.23 -6.54
N TYR A 237 25.96 7.69 -5.37
CA TYR A 237 24.71 8.45 -5.23
C TYR A 237 24.83 9.80 -5.93
N ASP A 238 25.89 10.54 -5.68
CA ASP A 238 26.09 11.86 -6.30
C ASP A 238 26.36 11.74 -7.81
N ALA A 239 27.02 10.67 -8.26
CA ALA A 239 27.24 10.41 -9.68
C ALA A 239 25.94 10.09 -10.44
N ALA A 240 25.11 9.19 -9.90
CA ALA A 240 23.92 8.67 -10.58
C ALA A 240 22.66 9.50 -10.32
N LEU A 241 22.63 10.36 -9.30
CA LEU A 241 21.44 11.10 -8.88
C LEU A 241 21.64 12.61 -8.93
N LYS A 242 20.55 13.33 -9.16
CA LYS A 242 20.46 14.79 -8.98
C LYS A 242 20.00 15.10 -7.57
N GLY A 243 20.46 16.21 -7.01
CA GLY A 243 20.05 16.65 -5.68
C GLY A 243 18.56 17.00 -5.53
N PHE A 244 17.84 17.18 -6.65
CA PHE A 244 16.40 17.45 -6.61
C PHE A 244 15.68 17.01 -7.89
N GLY A 245 14.39 16.72 -7.75
CA GLY A 245 13.39 16.57 -8.81
C GLY A 245 12.36 17.70 -8.75
N GLN A 246 11.52 17.78 -9.77
CA GLN A 246 10.43 18.78 -9.86
C GLN A 246 9.07 18.11 -9.69
N TYR A 247 8.19 18.79 -9.00
CA TYR A 247 6.79 18.40 -8.81
C TYR A 247 5.88 19.52 -9.26
N ALA A 248 4.89 19.21 -10.07
CA ALA A 248 3.85 20.14 -10.45
C ALA A 248 2.50 19.41 -10.54
N ASP A 249 1.49 19.95 -9.92
CA ASP A 249 0.12 19.53 -10.14
C ASP A 249 -0.81 20.74 -10.25
N GLY A 250 -1.94 20.53 -10.92
CA GLY A 250 -2.95 21.54 -11.02
C GLY A 250 -4.17 21.05 -11.75
N GLY A 251 -5.26 21.79 -11.62
CA GLY A 251 -6.50 21.42 -12.27
C GLY A 251 -7.53 22.52 -12.29
N ILE A 252 -8.57 22.28 -13.01
CA ILE A 252 -9.74 23.14 -13.16
C ILE A 252 -10.97 22.34 -12.79
N VAL A 253 -11.76 22.86 -11.86
CA VAL A 253 -13.04 22.30 -11.48
C VAL A 253 -14.15 23.27 -11.90
N LEU A 254 -15.07 22.78 -12.72
CA LEU A 254 -16.29 23.47 -13.10
C LEU A 254 -17.47 22.82 -12.36
N ASN A 255 -18.15 23.55 -11.50
CA ASN A 255 -19.28 23.07 -10.72
C ASN A 255 -20.46 24.02 -10.83
N GLY A 256 -21.67 23.49 -10.93
CA GLY A 256 -22.87 24.29 -10.98
C GLY A 256 -24.11 23.50 -11.36
N GLY A 257 -25.21 24.21 -11.57
CA GLY A 257 -26.43 23.61 -12.06
C GLY A 257 -27.69 24.17 -11.44
N ALA A 258 -28.79 23.63 -11.89
CA ALA A 258 -30.14 23.91 -11.41
C ALA A 258 -30.74 22.66 -10.76
N ARG A 259 -31.97 22.77 -10.21
CA ARG A 259 -32.66 21.63 -9.58
C ARG A 259 -32.82 20.40 -10.49
N ASN A 260 -32.98 20.62 -11.79
CA ASN A 260 -33.21 19.58 -12.77
C ASN A 260 -31.94 19.05 -13.46
N ALA A 261 -30.83 19.78 -13.40
CA ALA A 261 -29.56 19.35 -13.95
C ALA A 261 -28.39 19.97 -13.19
N ARG A 262 -27.51 19.16 -12.71
CA ARG A 262 -26.28 19.54 -11.99
C ARG A 262 -25.07 18.88 -12.64
N TYR A 263 -23.93 19.54 -12.57
CA TYR A 263 -22.71 19.05 -13.15
C TYR A 263 -21.49 19.38 -12.30
N ASN A 264 -20.53 18.45 -12.29
CA ASN A 264 -19.17 18.68 -11.81
C ASN A 264 -18.22 18.13 -12.86
N VAL A 265 -17.35 18.97 -13.38
CA VAL A 265 -16.30 18.56 -14.33
C VAL A 265 -14.96 18.93 -13.73
N ASN A 266 -14.08 17.97 -13.64
CA ASN A 266 -12.74 18.09 -13.11
C ASN A 266 -11.71 17.70 -14.16
N LEU A 267 -10.73 18.58 -14.40
CA LEU A 267 -9.59 18.36 -15.28
C LEU A 267 -8.34 18.54 -14.44
N ASP A 268 -7.48 17.53 -14.37
CA ASP A 268 -6.25 17.57 -13.63
C ASP A 268 -5.04 17.18 -14.47
N TYR A 269 -3.94 17.79 -14.16
CA TYR A 269 -2.62 17.45 -14.67
C TYR A 269 -1.64 17.33 -13.51
N LEU A 270 -0.79 16.30 -13.58
CA LEU A 270 0.32 16.10 -12.65
C LEU A 270 1.58 15.75 -13.47
N ASN A 271 2.68 16.39 -13.09
CA ASN A 271 4.02 16.05 -13.57
C ASN A 271 4.96 15.90 -12.39
N ASN A 272 5.72 14.84 -12.39
CA ASN A 272 6.74 14.60 -11.40
C ASN A 272 7.99 14.07 -12.09
N SER A 273 9.09 14.84 -12.04
CA SER A 273 10.36 14.45 -12.63
C SER A 273 11.21 13.67 -11.61
N GLY A 274 11.85 12.61 -12.08
CA GLY A 274 12.78 11.85 -11.25
C GLY A 274 14.08 12.59 -10.96
N ILE A 275 14.87 11.96 -10.10
CA ILE A 275 16.16 12.48 -9.62
C ILE A 275 17.37 11.81 -10.29
N LEU A 276 17.19 11.01 -11.34
CA LEU A 276 18.32 10.36 -11.99
C LEU A 276 19.17 11.38 -12.75
N ASN A 277 20.50 11.26 -12.64
CA ASN A 277 21.43 12.12 -13.34
C ASN A 277 21.60 11.67 -14.79
N THR A 278 20.78 12.24 -15.66
CA THR A 278 20.76 11.91 -17.11
C THR A 278 21.51 12.94 -17.91
N SER A 279 22.23 12.47 -18.95
CA SER A 279 22.86 13.33 -19.93
C SER A 279 21.83 14.15 -20.72
N ASN A 280 22.19 15.37 -21.13
CA ASN A 280 21.33 16.26 -21.89
C ASN A 280 21.05 15.78 -23.34
N THR A 281 21.75 14.74 -23.80
CA THR A 281 21.66 14.22 -25.17
C THR A 281 20.45 13.31 -25.41
N ASP A 282 19.82 12.78 -24.35
CA ASP A 282 18.62 11.96 -24.44
C ASP A 282 17.70 12.19 -23.24
N GLN A 283 16.82 13.18 -23.37
CA GLN A 283 15.92 13.65 -22.31
C GLN A 283 14.88 12.61 -21.86
N THR A 284 14.75 11.51 -22.57
CA THR A 284 13.75 10.47 -22.26
C THR A 284 14.25 9.46 -21.24
N LYS A 285 15.49 9.52 -20.79
CA LYS A 285 16.10 8.55 -19.88
C LYS A 285 15.75 8.74 -18.41
N ASN A 286 15.37 9.95 -18.00
CA ASN A 286 15.05 10.20 -16.59
C ASN A 286 13.77 9.49 -16.19
N LEU A 287 13.69 9.10 -14.92
CA LEU A 287 12.46 8.63 -14.32
C LEU A 287 11.47 9.81 -14.23
N GLY A 288 10.34 9.72 -14.90
CA GLY A 288 9.34 10.78 -14.94
C GLY A 288 7.94 10.23 -15.06
N TYR A 289 7.01 10.84 -14.32
CA TYR A 289 5.61 10.44 -14.32
C TYR A 289 4.72 11.64 -14.64
N GLN A 290 3.83 11.44 -15.61
CA GLN A 290 2.82 12.42 -16.01
C GLN A 290 1.44 11.80 -16.00
N LYS A 291 0.46 12.56 -15.52
CA LYS A 291 -0.93 12.11 -15.46
C LYS A 291 -1.86 13.23 -15.94
N PHE A 292 -2.78 12.87 -16.85
CA PHE A 292 -3.92 13.67 -17.24
C PHE A 292 -5.19 12.97 -16.80
N ASN A 293 -6.07 13.66 -16.14
CA ASN A 293 -7.30 13.12 -15.60
C ASN A 293 -8.48 14.03 -15.98
N LEU A 294 -9.56 13.41 -16.45
CA LEU A 294 -10.85 14.03 -16.68
C LEU A 294 -11.92 13.27 -15.91
N ARG A 295 -12.72 13.96 -15.14
CA ARG A 295 -13.94 13.43 -14.56
C ARG A 295 -15.11 14.37 -14.80
N ALA A 296 -16.24 13.82 -15.23
CA ALA A 296 -17.49 14.54 -15.39
C ALA A 296 -18.62 13.76 -14.73
N ASN A 297 -19.24 14.36 -13.71
CA ASN A 297 -20.39 13.82 -13.01
C ASN A 297 -21.61 14.71 -13.27
N LEU A 298 -22.64 14.11 -13.83
CA LEU A 298 -23.87 14.77 -14.27
C LEU A 298 -25.07 14.14 -13.57
N ASP A 299 -25.91 14.98 -12.97
CA ASP A 299 -27.15 14.55 -12.33
C ASP A 299 -28.33 15.22 -12.99
N PHE A 300 -29.37 14.46 -13.36
CA PHE A 300 -30.58 14.93 -13.97
C PHE A 300 -31.80 14.46 -13.17
N ASN A 301 -32.69 15.38 -12.84
CA ASN A 301 -33.99 15.07 -12.26
C ASN A 301 -35.06 15.28 -13.34
N ILE A 302 -35.66 14.18 -13.79
CA ILE A 302 -36.62 14.18 -14.90
C ILE A 302 -38.01 13.85 -14.35
N LEU A 303 -39.00 14.72 -14.63
CA LEU A 303 -40.42 14.54 -14.28
C LEU A 303 -40.70 14.21 -12.78
N LYS A 304 -39.84 14.60 -11.85
CA LYS A 304 -39.92 14.25 -10.41
C LYS A 304 -39.83 12.75 -10.09
N ILE A 305 -39.88 11.90 -11.09
CA ILE A 305 -39.93 10.45 -10.94
C ILE A 305 -38.54 9.85 -11.12
N PHE A 306 -37.77 10.36 -12.07
CA PHE A 306 -36.48 9.81 -12.41
C PHE A 306 -35.30 10.69 -11.95
N GLU A 307 -34.37 10.08 -11.22
CA GLU A 307 -33.05 10.62 -10.98
C GLU A 307 -32.04 9.86 -11.83
N VAL A 308 -31.42 10.55 -12.77
CA VAL A 308 -30.43 9.95 -13.67
C VAL A 308 -29.05 10.50 -13.32
N LYS A 309 -28.09 9.63 -13.10
CA LYS A 309 -26.68 9.96 -12.87
C LYS A 309 -25.83 9.39 -13.98
N VAL A 310 -24.95 10.20 -14.51
CA VAL A 310 -23.99 9.81 -15.55
C VAL A 310 -22.62 10.27 -15.09
N ASP A 311 -21.73 9.33 -14.85
CA ASP A 311 -20.36 9.60 -14.46
C ASP A 311 -19.43 9.09 -15.54
N PHE A 312 -18.50 9.92 -15.93
CA PHE A 312 -17.48 9.61 -16.92
C PHE A 312 -16.10 9.96 -16.35
N GLY A 313 -15.18 9.01 -16.38
CA GLY A 313 -13.78 9.18 -15.99
C GLY A 313 -12.85 8.71 -17.09
N GLY A 314 -11.91 9.54 -17.47
CA GLY A 314 -10.86 9.21 -18.42
C GLY A 314 -9.49 9.63 -17.88
N ARG A 315 -8.50 8.75 -17.99
CA ARG A 315 -7.15 9.02 -17.50
C ARG A 315 -6.09 8.50 -18.45
N ILE A 316 -5.02 9.27 -18.60
CA ILE A 316 -3.82 8.89 -19.32
C ILE A 316 -2.64 9.10 -18.37
N GLU A 317 -1.85 8.06 -18.19
CA GLU A 317 -0.63 8.12 -17.39
C GLU A 317 0.56 7.74 -18.27
N MET A 318 1.67 8.40 -18.09
CA MET A 318 2.91 8.16 -18.80
C MET A 318 4.05 8.06 -17.79
N LEU A 319 4.67 6.89 -17.71
CA LEU A 319 5.88 6.65 -16.93
C LEU A 319 7.04 6.47 -17.91
N LYS A 320 8.10 7.24 -17.74
CA LYS A 320 9.35 7.10 -18.47
C LYS A 320 10.46 6.73 -17.49
N ARG A 321 11.39 5.87 -17.90
CA ARG A 321 12.55 5.49 -17.09
C ARG A 321 13.71 5.06 -17.98
N PRO A 322 14.95 4.98 -17.45
CA PRO A 322 16.02 4.27 -18.11
C PRO A 322 15.65 2.83 -18.44
N ASN A 323 16.23 2.25 -19.46
CA ASN A 323 16.09 0.81 -19.73
C ASN A 323 16.96 -0.03 -18.76
N TYR A 324 17.14 0.46 -17.56
CA TYR A 324 17.75 -0.22 -16.43
C TYR A 324 16.78 -0.14 -15.26
N GLY A 325 16.54 -1.25 -14.59
CA GLY A 325 15.57 -1.30 -13.48
C GLY A 325 15.99 -0.35 -12.36
N VAL A 326 15.08 0.48 -11.87
CA VAL A 326 15.40 1.43 -10.81
C VAL A 326 15.88 0.72 -9.54
N ALA A 327 15.25 -0.40 -9.17
CA ALA A 327 15.69 -1.22 -8.05
C ALA A 327 17.11 -1.78 -8.26
N GLN A 328 17.44 -2.22 -9.49
CA GLN A 328 18.78 -2.72 -9.81
C GLN A 328 19.82 -1.60 -9.73
N LEU A 329 19.47 -0.40 -10.22
CA LEU A 329 20.36 0.77 -10.11
C LEU A 329 20.74 1.08 -8.65
N PHE A 330 19.73 1.10 -7.76
CA PHE A 330 19.98 1.34 -6.33
C PHE A 330 20.72 0.19 -5.66
N ASN A 331 20.51 -1.04 -6.13
CA ASN A 331 21.31 -2.18 -5.72
C ASN A 331 22.79 -2.02 -6.10
N ASP A 332 23.09 -1.63 -7.34
CA ASP A 332 24.47 -1.39 -7.80
C ASP A 332 25.11 -0.22 -7.03
N ILE A 333 24.40 0.89 -6.86
CA ILE A 333 24.87 2.02 -6.04
C ILE A 333 25.21 1.57 -4.62
N ALA A 334 24.42 0.68 -4.03
CA ALA A 334 24.63 0.18 -2.68
C ALA A 334 25.81 -0.79 -2.58
N THR A 335 26.06 -1.60 -3.61
CA THR A 335 27.05 -2.68 -3.58
C THR A 335 28.41 -2.27 -4.13
N TYR A 336 28.48 -1.22 -4.95
CA TYR A 336 29.74 -0.83 -5.59
C TYR A 336 30.57 0.06 -4.66
N PRO A 337 31.77 -0.39 -4.24
CA PRO A 337 32.67 0.43 -3.42
C PRO A 337 33.13 1.72 -4.12
N SER A 338 33.44 2.74 -3.34
CA SER A 338 33.88 4.03 -3.85
C SER A 338 35.22 3.98 -4.56
N ASN A 339 36.07 2.98 -4.25
CA ASN A 339 37.47 2.87 -4.70
C ASN A 339 37.68 1.97 -5.92
N ILE A 340 36.61 1.45 -6.55
CA ILE A 340 36.76 0.45 -7.64
C ILE A 340 37.30 1.06 -8.95
N TYR A 341 36.75 2.19 -9.36
CA TYR A 341 37.12 2.96 -10.55
C TYR A 341 36.44 4.33 -10.57
N ASN A 342 36.91 5.28 -11.39
CA ASN A 342 36.21 6.52 -11.67
C ASN A 342 35.00 6.27 -12.60
N VAL A 343 34.07 7.21 -12.69
CA VAL A 343 32.92 7.11 -13.62
C VAL A 343 33.39 6.88 -15.06
N TYR A 344 34.46 7.53 -15.45
CA TYR A 344 35.11 7.41 -16.76
C TYR A 344 36.53 6.88 -16.60
N ASP A 345 36.98 6.08 -17.57
CA ASP A 345 38.33 5.52 -17.65
C ASP A 345 39.35 6.53 -18.21
N ASP A 346 38.86 7.57 -18.86
CA ASP A 346 39.67 8.59 -19.49
C ASP A 346 39.29 10.01 -19.05
N ALA A 347 40.24 10.94 -19.23
CA ALA A 347 40.04 12.34 -18.86
C ALA A 347 39.06 13.08 -19.80
N ASP A 348 38.80 12.55 -20.98
CA ASP A 348 37.90 13.16 -21.97
C ASP A 348 36.45 12.78 -21.76
N GLU A 349 36.16 11.96 -20.72
CA GLU A 349 34.82 11.46 -20.35
C GLU A 349 34.13 10.72 -21.52
N SER A 350 34.89 10.03 -22.33
CA SER A 350 34.39 9.34 -23.52
C SER A 350 34.17 7.87 -23.29
N HIS A 351 34.84 7.27 -22.31
CA HIS A 351 34.84 5.84 -22.04
C HIS A 351 34.37 5.54 -20.61
N TYR A 352 33.23 4.87 -20.48
CA TYR A 352 32.73 4.47 -19.18
C TYR A 352 33.59 3.35 -18.58
N SER A 353 33.95 3.50 -17.30
CA SER A 353 34.67 2.46 -16.57
C SER A 353 33.82 1.26 -16.28
N GLY A 354 34.44 0.09 -16.22
CA GLY A 354 33.81 -1.16 -15.79
C GLY A 354 34.79 -2.32 -15.82
N THR A 355 34.70 -3.20 -14.83
CA THR A 355 35.51 -4.42 -14.70
C THR A 355 34.64 -5.67 -14.85
N ALA A 356 35.26 -6.85 -14.93
CA ALA A 356 34.53 -8.11 -14.93
C ALA A 356 33.76 -8.34 -13.62
N LEU A 357 34.31 -7.86 -12.51
CA LEU A 357 33.69 -7.98 -11.19
C LEU A 357 32.56 -6.95 -10.97
N TYR A 358 32.75 -5.73 -11.44
CA TYR A 358 31.81 -4.61 -11.34
C TYR A 358 31.46 -4.09 -12.74
N PRO A 359 30.60 -4.82 -13.49
CA PRO A 359 30.37 -4.53 -14.90
C PRO A 359 29.38 -3.38 -15.15
N ASN A 360 28.54 -3.02 -14.17
CA ASN A 360 27.45 -2.08 -14.34
C ASN A 360 27.80 -0.73 -13.71
N ASN A 361 28.52 0.11 -14.41
CA ASN A 361 28.73 1.48 -13.95
C ASN A 361 27.38 2.19 -13.72
N PRO A 362 27.02 2.59 -12.49
CA PRO A 362 25.70 3.14 -12.18
C PRO A 362 25.33 4.35 -13.02
N TYR A 363 26.24 5.28 -13.25
CA TYR A 363 26.02 6.44 -14.11
C TYR A 363 25.81 6.05 -15.58
N ALA A 364 26.65 5.16 -16.10
CA ALA A 364 26.54 4.66 -17.46
C ALA A 364 25.25 3.86 -17.68
N SER A 365 24.83 3.09 -16.70
CA SER A 365 23.59 2.32 -16.76
C SER A 365 22.35 3.23 -16.92
N VAL A 366 22.34 4.40 -16.27
CA VAL A 366 21.29 5.40 -16.45
C VAL A 366 21.34 6.03 -17.84
N ASN A 367 22.56 6.25 -18.41
CA ASN A 367 22.76 7.04 -19.62
C ASN A 367 22.99 6.19 -20.88
N GLY A 368 23.53 4.98 -20.76
CA GLY A 368 23.98 4.14 -21.86
C GLY A 368 23.02 3.03 -22.32
N LEU A 369 22.12 2.55 -21.46
CA LEU A 369 21.29 1.37 -21.74
C LEU A 369 19.97 1.66 -22.46
N GLY A 370 19.70 2.92 -22.83
CA GLY A 370 18.48 3.33 -23.48
C GLY A 370 17.37 3.67 -22.48
N TRP A 371 16.10 3.54 -22.90
CA TRP A 371 14.96 3.99 -22.10
C TRP A 371 13.70 3.18 -22.39
N MET A 372 12.77 3.19 -21.43
CA MET A 372 11.45 2.60 -21.53
C MET A 372 10.38 3.65 -21.24
N SER A 373 9.26 3.55 -21.94
CA SER A 373 8.08 4.37 -21.72
C SER A 373 6.85 3.48 -21.62
N TYR A 374 6.10 3.66 -20.55
CA TYR A 374 4.84 3.00 -20.28
C TYR A 374 3.72 4.02 -20.39
N LYS A 375 2.70 3.71 -21.17
CA LYS A 375 1.53 4.56 -21.31
C LYS A 375 0.30 3.75 -20.96
N SER A 376 -0.33 4.10 -19.84
CA SER A 376 -1.62 3.54 -19.47
C SER A 376 -2.76 4.47 -19.85
N ARG A 377 -3.90 3.87 -20.15
CA ARG A 377 -5.16 4.57 -20.39
C ARG A 377 -6.25 3.85 -19.64
N SER A 378 -7.05 4.59 -18.89
CA SER A 378 -8.24 4.05 -18.26
C SER A 378 -9.47 4.86 -18.65
N LEU A 379 -10.57 4.15 -18.81
CA LEU A 379 -11.87 4.70 -19.09
C LEU A 379 -12.87 4.08 -18.11
N GLN A 380 -13.65 4.90 -17.46
CA GLN A 380 -14.75 4.48 -16.60
C GLN A 380 -16.02 5.20 -17.01
N GLY A 381 -17.14 4.49 -17.02
CA GLY A 381 -18.45 5.09 -17.16
C GLY A 381 -19.43 4.42 -16.21
N ASN A 382 -20.15 5.23 -15.43
CA ASN A 382 -21.24 4.78 -14.59
C ASN A 382 -22.53 5.44 -15.08
N PHE A 383 -23.57 4.67 -15.11
CA PHE A 383 -24.92 5.13 -15.43
C PHE A 383 -25.89 4.58 -14.40
N SER A 384 -26.69 5.44 -13.78
CA SER A 384 -27.68 5.06 -12.80
C SER A 384 -29.00 5.77 -13.07
N VAL A 385 -30.08 5.04 -12.94
CA VAL A 385 -31.45 5.56 -12.99
C VAL A 385 -32.15 5.10 -11.71
N LYS A 386 -32.64 6.06 -10.93
CA LYS A 386 -33.52 5.82 -9.77
C LYS A 386 -34.91 6.27 -10.14
N GLU A 387 -35.86 5.36 -10.08
CA GLU A 387 -37.28 5.60 -10.30
C GLU A 387 -37.98 5.63 -8.96
N ARG A 388 -38.69 6.72 -8.67
CA ARG A 388 -39.50 6.90 -7.49
C ARG A 388 -40.89 6.32 -7.74
N LEU A 389 -41.31 5.43 -6.87
CA LEU A 389 -42.59 4.71 -6.96
C LEU A 389 -43.58 5.23 -5.89
N ASP A 390 -43.54 6.51 -5.61
CA ASP A 390 -44.37 7.16 -4.58
C ASP A 390 -45.88 7.03 -4.83
N ASP A 391 -46.29 6.83 -6.07
CA ASP A 391 -47.67 6.55 -6.44
C ASP A 391 -48.15 5.18 -5.94
N ILE A 392 -47.23 4.22 -5.73
CA ILE A 392 -47.54 2.92 -5.13
C ILE A 392 -47.48 3.06 -3.61
N THR A 393 -46.36 3.57 -3.10
CA THR A 393 -46.20 3.85 -1.66
C THR A 393 -45.09 4.88 -1.49
N LYS A 394 -45.34 5.91 -0.66
CA LYS A 394 -44.36 6.99 -0.43
C LYS A 394 -43.04 6.43 0.10
N GLY A 395 -41.95 6.81 -0.56
CA GLY A 395 -40.59 6.39 -0.21
C GLY A 395 -40.11 5.12 -0.90
N LEU A 396 -40.96 4.43 -1.66
CA LEU A 396 -40.53 3.27 -2.46
C LEU A 396 -39.78 3.74 -3.72
N TYR A 397 -38.70 3.03 -4.06
CA TYR A 397 -37.95 3.29 -5.29
C TYR A 397 -37.32 2.02 -5.88
N LEU A 398 -37.09 2.08 -7.19
CA LEU A 398 -36.26 1.14 -7.93
C LEU A 398 -35.06 1.89 -8.48
N GLN A 399 -33.86 1.34 -8.36
CA GLN A 399 -32.65 1.91 -8.94
C GLN A 399 -31.91 0.86 -9.75
N GLU A 400 -31.49 1.22 -10.92
CA GLU A 400 -30.65 0.42 -11.80
C GLU A 400 -29.36 1.17 -12.06
N SER A 401 -28.23 0.51 -11.85
CA SER A 401 -26.91 1.09 -12.05
C SER A 401 -26.02 0.14 -12.82
N ILE A 402 -25.28 0.67 -13.77
CA ILE A 402 -24.25 -0.09 -14.51
C ILE A 402 -22.95 0.67 -14.49
N SER A 403 -21.85 -0.07 -14.45
CA SER A 403 -20.50 0.46 -14.54
C SER A 403 -19.69 -0.36 -15.54
N PHE A 404 -18.88 0.33 -16.29
CA PHE A 404 -17.79 -0.29 -17.03
C PHE A 404 -16.48 0.41 -16.69
N TYR A 405 -15.42 -0.36 -16.61
CA TYR A 405 -14.05 0.11 -16.47
C TYR A 405 -13.18 -0.64 -17.46
N SER A 406 -12.36 0.07 -18.21
CA SER A 406 -11.38 -0.51 -19.11
C SER A 406 -10.02 0.15 -18.87
N TYR A 407 -9.00 -0.66 -18.76
CA TYR A 407 -7.61 -0.25 -18.59
C TYR A 407 -6.74 -0.90 -19.65
N THR A 408 -5.83 -0.14 -20.23
CA THR A 408 -4.85 -0.64 -21.18
C THR A 408 -3.48 -0.08 -20.85
N LEU A 409 -2.46 -0.93 -20.93
CA LEU A 409 -1.06 -0.56 -20.78
C LEU A 409 -0.33 -0.82 -22.11
N SER A 410 0.39 0.14 -22.61
CA SER A 410 1.31 0.00 -23.73
C SER A 410 2.73 0.35 -23.30
N GLN A 411 3.70 -0.40 -23.79
CA GLN A 411 5.10 -0.24 -23.49
C GLN A 411 5.88 -0.08 -24.79
N TYR A 412 6.82 0.85 -24.83
CA TYR A 412 7.77 1.00 -25.93
C TYR A 412 9.08 1.55 -25.38
N GLY A 413 10.17 1.28 -26.06
CA GLY A 413 11.47 1.69 -25.55
C GLY A 413 12.61 1.47 -26.53
N LYS A 414 13.78 1.89 -26.10
CA LYS A 414 15.04 1.72 -26.81
C LYS A 414 15.99 0.98 -25.88
N THR A 415 16.51 -0.15 -26.35
CA THR A 415 17.54 -0.91 -25.66
C THR A 415 18.87 -0.65 -26.32
N LYS A 416 19.86 -0.31 -25.51
CA LYS A 416 21.25 -0.09 -25.93
C LYS A 416 22.18 -0.85 -24.99
N ASN A 417 23.37 -1.14 -25.48
CA ASN A 417 24.53 -1.48 -24.67
C ASN A 417 25.58 -0.38 -24.80
N TYR A 418 26.50 -0.31 -23.89
CA TYR A 418 27.64 0.61 -23.92
C TYR A 418 28.94 -0.19 -23.70
N ALA A 419 30.02 0.26 -24.38
CA ALA A 419 31.35 -0.27 -24.15
C ALA A 419 31.83 0.09 -22.73
N ARG A 420 32.58 -0.81 -22.12
CA ARG A 420 33.19 -0.64 -20.81
C ARG A 420 34.70 -0.74 -20.93
N TRP A 421 35.38 0.13 -20.21
CA TRP A 421 36.82 0.27 -20.28
C TRP A 421 37.43 0.08 -18.89
N ASN A 422 38.65 -0.45 -18.87
CA ASN A 422 39.46 -0.57 -17.67
C ASN A 422 40.92 -0.40 -18.05
N GLU A 423 41.56 0.68 -17.54
CA GLU A 423 42.95 1.04 -17.83
C GLU A 423 43.26 1.09 -19.34
N GLY A 424 42.35 1.72 -20.11
CA GLY A 424 42.49 1.86 -21.57
C GLY A 424 42.14 0.60 -22.38
N VAL A 425 41.71 -0.47 -21.73
CA VAL A 425 41.33 -1.74 -22.41
C VAL A 425 39.84 -1.90 -22.41
N THR A 426 39.26 -2.19 -23.58
CA THR A 426 37.82 -2.46 -23.72
C THR A 426 37.46 -3.83 -23.12
N THR A 427 36.59 -3.87 -22.13
CA THR A 427 36.12 -5.10 -21.49
C THR A 427 34.85 -5.65 -22.13
N THR A 428 34.11 -4.84 -22.90
CA THR A 428 32.96 -5.25 -23.72
C THR A 428 32.82 -4.33 -24.92
N THR A 429 32.46 -4.84 -26.10
CA THR A 429 32.56 -4.14 -27.39
C THR A 429 31.26 -3.73 -28.05
N ASP A 430 30.07 -3.99 -27.50
CA ASP A 430 28.86 -3.90 -28.33
C ASP A 430 27.95 -2.72 -28.01
N GLU A 431 27.88 -1.78 -28.94
CA GLU A 431 26.78 -0.83 -29.06
C GLU A 431 25.69 -1.40 -29.99
N THR A 432 24.79 -2.21 -29.45
CA THR A 432 23.61 -2.61 -30.23
C THR A 432 22.45 -1.71 -29.87
N THR A 433 21.76 -1.17 -30.87
CA THR A 433 20.53 -0.40 -30.66
C THR A 433 19.36 -1.22 -31.19
N THR A 434 18.47 -1.62 -30.30
CA THR A 434 17.21 -2.29 -30.63
C THR A 434 16.05 -1.43 -30.17
N ILE A 435 15.12 -1.10 -31.08
CA ILE A 435 13.87 -0.47 -30.72
C ILE A 435 12.87 -1.58 -30.44
N THR A 436 12.47 -1.72 -29.20
CA THR A 436 11.42 -2.69 -28.84
C THR A 436 10.10 -1.93 -28.73
N ALA A 437 9.22 -2.15 -29.67
CA ALA A 437 7.81 -1.78 -29.55
C ALA A 437 7.04 -3.05 -29.17
N THR A 438 6.70 -3.20 -27.92
CA THR A 438 5.70 -4.17 -27.53
C THR A 438 4.35 -3.48 -27.69
N GLY A 439 3.65 -3.85 -28.76
CA GLY A 439 2.21 -3.58 -28.88
C GLY A 439 1.49 -4.15 -27.65
N TYR A 440 0.22 -3.85 -27.50
CA TYR A 440 -0.64 -4.30 -26.40
C TYR A 440 -0.24 -5.70 -25.91
N GLY A 441 0.68 -5.71 -24.94
CA GLY A 441 1.29 -6.94 -24.47
C GLY A 441 0.37 -7.64 -23.49
N SER A 442 0.62 -8.89 -23.30
CA SER A 442 -0.18 -9.88 -22.57
C SER A 442 -0.52 -9.59 -21.11
N ASN A 443 -0.14 -8.45 -20.56
CA ASN A 443 -0.44 -8.06 -19.17
C ASN A 443 -1.10 -6.68 -19.06
N GLY A 444 -1.59 -6.12 -20.14
CA GLY A 444 -1.93 -4.72 -20.21
C GLY A 444 -3.40 -4.38 -20.34
N MET A 445 -4.31 -5.34 -20.42
CA MET A 445 -5.73 -5.05 -20.61
C MET A 445 -6.56 -5.60 -19.46
N GLN A 446 -7.40 -4.75 -18.88
CA GLN A 446 -8.37 -5.14 -17.87
C GLN A 446 -9.72 -4.53 -18.19
N ASP A 447 -10.75 -5.36 -18.21
CA ASP A 447 -12.14 -4.94 -18.39
C ASP A 447 -12.96 -5.38 -17.18
N TRP A 448 -13.72 -4.46 -16.63
CA TRP A 448 -14.64 -4.73 -15.54
C TRP A 448 -16.03 -4.21 -15.87
N LYS A 449 -17.03 -5.06 -15.76
CA LYS A 449 -18.43 -4.74 -16.00
C LYS A 449 -19.23 -5.11 -14.76
N GLN A 450 -19.99 -4.16 -14.26
CA GLN A 450 -20.78 -4.35 -13.05
C GLN A 450 -22.19 -3.82 -13.30
N GLY A 451 -23.17 -4.47 -12.67
CA GLY A 451 -24.56 -4.06 -12.69
C GLY A 451 -25.19 -4.25 -11.33
N VAL A 452 -25.99 -3.28 -10.91
CA VAL A 452 -26.71 -3.32 -9.62
C VAL A 452 -28.17 -2.96 -9.88
N VAL A 453 -29.07 -3.77 -9.35
CA VAL A 453 -30.52 -3.45 -9.27
C VAL A 453 -30.88 -3.36 -7.80
N THR A 454 -31.44 -2.24 -7.37
CA THR A 454 -31.86 -1.96 -5.99
C THR A 454 -33.35 -1.70 -5.93
N ALA A 455 -34.04 -2.40 -5.04
CA ALA A 455 -35.38 -2.04 -4.61
C ALA A 455 -35.28 -1.52 -3.18
N GLY A 456 -35.69 -0.29 -2.94
CA GLY A 456 -35.51 0.34 -1.65
C GLY A 456 -36.73 1.14 -1.18
N TYR A 457 -36.77 1.41 0.11
CA TYR A 457 -37.85 2.12 0.80
C TYR A 457 -37.28 3.04 1.86
N ASP A 458 -37.49 4.34 1.72
CA ASP A 458 -37.03 5.38 2.62
C ASP A 458 -38.18 6.23 3.12
N ARG A 459 -38.43 6.25 4.45
CA ARG A 459 -39.55 7.00 4.99
C ARG A 459 -39.33 7.49 6.41
N VAL A 460 -39.72 8.72 6.67
CA VAL A 460 -39.96 9.28 8.01
C VAL A 460 -41.46 9.29 8.27
N SER A 461 -41.91 8.73 9.39
CA SER A 461 -43.31 8.69 9.81
C SER A 461 -43.43 8.95 11.31
N GLY A 462 -43.83 10.18 11.70
CA GLY A 462 -43.90 10.59 13.08
C GLY A 462 -42.54 10.56 13.76
N ARG A 463 -42.35 9.67 14.75
CA ARG A 463 -41.08 9.48 15.47
C ARG A 463 -40.19 8.39 14.88
N SER A 464 -40.65 7.71 13.83
CA SER A 464 -39.93 6.59 13.24
C SER A 464 -39.31 6.96 11.90
N THR A 465 -38.04 6.59 11.73
CA THR A 465 -37.33 6.63 10.44
C THR A 465 -37.05 5.19 10.01
N VAL A 466 -37.41 4.87 8.77
CA VAL A 466 -37.16 3.54 8.16
C VAL A 466 -36.41 3.74 6.85
N SER A 467 -35.33 3.01 6.68
CA SER A 467 -34.63 2.88 5.40
C SER A 467 -34.29 1.40 5.18
N ALA A 468 -34.71 0.84 4.06
CA ALA A 468 -34.41 -0.54 3.73
C ALA A 468 -34.16 -0.70 2.24
N ALA A 469 -33.23 -1.56 1.86
CA ALA A 469 -32.99 -1.89 0.46
C ALA A 469 -32.54 -3.33 0.28
N VAL A 470 -32.93 -3.89 -0.87
CA VAL A 470 -32.40 -5.17 -1.37
C VAL A 470 -31.74 -4.90 -2.71
N ASN A 471 -30.51 -5.36 -2.86
CA ASN A 471 -29.69 -5.15 -4.03
C ASN A 471 -29.31 -6.49 -4.65
N PHE A 472 -29.34 -6.55 -5.98
CA PHE A 472 -28.77 -7.65 -6.74
C PHE A 472 -27.60 -7.11 -7.57
N HIS A 473 -26.40 -7.52 -7.22
CA HIS A 473 -25.16 -7.06 -7.83
C HIS A 473 -24.53 -8.18 -8.67
N LEU A 474 -24.17 -7.85 -9.91
CA LEU A 474 -23.43 -8.70 -10.84
C LEU A 474 -22.09 -8.04 -11.15
N SER A 475 -21.02 -8.81 -11.13
CA SER A 475 -19.69 -8.34 -11.51
C SER A 475 -18.99 -9.36 -12.39
N ALA A 476 -18.41 -8.87 -13.49
CA ALA A 476 -17.61 -9.64 -14.42
C ALA A 476 -16.32 -8.88 -14.71
N TYR A 477 -15.22 -9.43 -14.24
CA TYR A 477 -13.88 -8.93 -14.48
C TYR A 477 -13.14 -9.83 -15.47
N LYS A 478 -12.43 -9.23 -16.42
CA LYS A 478 -11.53 -9.90 -17.33
C LYS A 478 -10.17 -9.20 -17.28
N GLY A 479 -9.15 -9.91 -16.85
CA GLY A 479 -7.75 -9.52 -16.99
C GLY A 479 -7.13 -10.16 -18.22
N ASP A 480 -6.15 -9.49 -18.82
CA ASP A 480 -5.31 -10.03 -19.86
C ASP A 480 -4.00 -10.53 -19.25
N GLY A 481 -3.50 -11.66 -19.71
CA GLY A 481 -2.29 -12.29 -19.23
C GLY A 481 -2.12 -13.68 -19.82
N TYR A 482 -1.04 -14.36 -19.45
CA TYR A 482 -0.75 -15.74 -19.87
C TYR A 482 -1.94 -16.70 -19.63
N PHE A 483 -2.84 -16.28 -18.73
CA PHE A 483 -4.11 -16.91 -18.43
C PHE A 483 -5.19 -15.84 -18.40
N SER A 484 -5.87 -15.62 -19.51
CA SER A 484 -7.04 -14.72 -19.58
C SER A 484 -8.18 -15.29 -18.75
N TYR A 485 -8.39 -14.75 -17.53
CA TYR A 485 -9.47 -15.20 -16.65
C TYR A 485 -10.67 -14.26 -16.72
N LYS A 486 -11.85 -14.88 -16.66
CA LYS A 486 -13.07 -14.18 -16.31
C LYS A 486 -13.39 -14.47 -14.84
N TYR A 487 -13.55 -13.44 -14.04
CA TYR A 487 -14.02 -13.55 -12.67
C TYR A 487 -15.46 -13.08 -12.60
N ASN A 488 -16.36 -13.97 -12.21
CA ASN A 488 -17.76 -13.62 -12.10
C ASN A 488 -18.19 -13.77 -10.64
N THR A 489 -18.84 -12.74 -10.14
CA THR A 489 -19.46 -12.76 -8.82
C THR A 489 -20.89 -12.26 -8.89
N MET A 490 -21.72 -12.78 -8.00
CA MET A 490 -23.10 -12.36 -7.80
C MET A 490 -23.32 -12.11 -6.31
N ASN A 491 -24.06 -11.07 -5.97
CA ASN A 491 -24.34 -10.76 -4.60
C ASN A 491 -25.79 -10.28 -4.45
N LEU A 492 -26.62 -11.08 -3.78
CA LEU A 492 -27.91 -10.64 -3.30
C LEU A 492 -27.72 -10.14 -1.88
N ASN A 493 -27.82 -8.83 -1.66
CA ASN A 493 -27.61 -8.24 -0.37
C ASN A 493 -28.73 -7.27 -0.01
N GLY A 494 -28.84 -6.93 1.27
CA GLY A 494 -29.81 -5.96 1.69
C GLY A 494 -29.55 -5.49 3.12
N PHE A 495 -30.15 -4.37 3.44
CA PHE A 495 -30.12 -3.79 4.77
C PHE A 495 -31.51 -3.28 5.17
N ALA A 496 -31.72 -3.14 6.47
CA ALA A 496 -32.83 -2.45 7.07
C ALA A 496 -32.33 -1.61 8.25
N HIS A 497 -32.66 -0.34 8.24
CA HIS A 497 -32.40 0.63 9.31
C HIS A 497 -33.73 1.06 9.90
N TYR A 498 -33.85 0.99 11.22
CA TYR A 498 -35.00 1.48 11.97
C TYR A 498 -34.52 2.40 13.10
N GLU A 499 -35.02 3.61 13.13
CA GLU A 499 -34.76 4.58 14.18
C GLU A 499 -36.08 5.01 14.82
N TYR A 500 -36.12 5.05 16.14
CA TYR A 500 -37.26 5.53 16.89
C TYR A 500 -36.88 6.72 17.79
N ASP A 501 -37.61 7.80 17.62
CA ASP A 501 -37.57 9.04 18.41
C ASP A 501 -36.15 9.68 18.51
N ASN A 502 -35.31 9.48 17.49
CA ASN A 502 -33.89 9.83 17.51
C ASN A 502 -33.13 9.30 18.75
N ARG A 503 -33.53 8.13 19.28
CA ARG A 503 -32.92 7.54 20.49
C ARG A 503 -32.44 6.11 20.28
N TYR A 504 -33.29 5.28 19.71
CA TYR A 504 -33.05 3.85 19.57
C TYR A 504 -32.93 3.51 18.10
N ILE A 505 -31.82 2.91 17.73
CA ILE A 505 -31.51 2.59 16.35
C ILE A 505 -31.17 1.09 16.28
N ALA A 506 -31.74 0.41 15.29
CA ALA A 506 -31.41 -0.98 14.98
C ALA A 506 -31.15 -1.10 13.47
N GLU A 507 -30.11 -1.81 13.11
CA GLU A 507 -29.77 -2.11 11.73
C GLU A 507 -29.56 -3.62 11.55
N LEU A 508 -30.10 -4.16 10.46
CA LEU A 508 -29.88 -5.52 10.01
C LEU A 508 -29.30 -5.46 8.60
N GLY A 509 -28.35 -6.34 8.35
CA GLY A 509 -27.74 -6.49 7.04
C GLY A 509 -27.53 -7.94 6.69
N PHE A 510 -27.60 -8.26 5.42
CA PHE A 510 -27.24 -9.57 4.93
C PHE A 510 -26.63 -9.50 3.54
N SER A 511 -25.83 -10.51 3.21
CA SER A 511 -25.35 -10.76 1.85
C SER A 511 -25.38 -12.26 1.59
N TYR A 512 -25.89 -12.65 0.43
CA TYR A 512 -25.77 -13.99 -0.11
C TYR A 512 -24.91 -13.91 -1.36
N PHE A 513 -23.65 -14.26 -1.20
CA PHE A 513 -22.59 -14.00 -2.18
C PHE A 513 -22.23 -15.28 -2.92
N GLY A 514 -22.13 -15.19 -4.24
CA GLY A 514 -21.75 -16.27 -5.12
C GLY A 514 -20.48 -15.95 -5.90
N ASN A 515 -19.55 -16.90 -5.96
CA ASN A 515 -18.25 -16.76 -6.58
C ASN A 515 -17.91 -17.99 -7.43
N ASP A 516 -17.51 -17.78 -8.69
CA ASP A 516 -17.13 -18.85 -9.61
C ASP A 516 -15.75 -19.47 -9.32
N ALA A 517 -15.01 -18.93 -8.35
CA ALA A 517 -13.72 -19.47 -7.90
C ALA A 517 -13.81 -20.86 -7.28
N TYR A 518 -14.98 -21.23 -6.79
CA TYR A 518 -15.23 -22.45 -6.01
C TYR A 518 -16.06 -23.49 -6.78
N ALA A 519 -15.99 -24.74 -6.34
CA ALA A 519 -16.80 -25.83 -6.89
C ALA A 519 -18.31 -25.54 -6.78
N PRO A 520 -19.16 -26.12 -7.65
CA PRO A 520 -20.59 -25.81 -7.68
C PRO A 520 -21.31 -25.90 -6.33
N GLY A 521 -20.90 -26.80 -5.44
CA GLY A 521 -21.48 -26.96 -4.09
C GLY A 521 -21.03 -25.90 -3.08
N HIS A 522 -19.93 -25.17 -3.33
CA HIS A 522 -19.28 -24.26 -2.39
C HIS A 522 -19.22 -22.80 -2.87
N ARG A 523 -19.94 -22.48 -3.97
CA ARG A 523 -19.92 -21.14 -4.58
C ARG A 523 -20.64 -20.08 -3.77
N TRP A 524 -21.60 -20.47 -2.94
CA TRP A 524 -22.51 -19.54 -2.29
C TRP A 524 -22.34 -19.57 -0.78
N ALA A 525 -22.25 -18.38 -0.17
CA ALA A 525 -22.19 -18.23 1.26
C ALA A 525 -23.04 -17.04 1.73
N ALA A 526 -23.59 -17.18 2.95
CA ALA A 526 -24.43 -16.16 3.59
C ALA A 526 -23.66 -15.42 4.67
N TYR A 527 -23.81 -14.09 4.70
CA TYR A 527 -23.13 -13.18 5.59
C TYR A 527 -24.12 -12.25 6.30
N PRO A 528 -24.73 -12.69 7.42
CA PRO A 528 -25.64 -11.87 8.21
C PRO A 528 -24.88 -10.90 9.14
N ALA A 529 -25.51 -9.76 9.42
CA ALA A 529 -25.04 -8.79 10.42
C ALA A 529 -26.21 -8.08 11.10
N GLY A 530 -25.99 -7.65 12.34
CA GLY A 530 -26.93 -6.84 13.09
C GLY A 530 -26.20 -5.85 14.00
N SER A 531 -26.83 -4.71 14.23
CA SER A 531 -26.28 -3.67 15.10
C SER A 531 -27.39 -2.86 15.76
N VAL A 532 -27.03 -2.24 16.88
CA VAL A 532 -27.91 -1.35 17.63
C VAL A 532 -27.14 -0.11 18.09
N ALA A 533 -27.84 0.99 18.22
CA ALA A 533 -27.32 2.16 18.89
C ALA A 533 -28.37 2.82 19.77
N TRP A 534 -27.87 3.47 20.82
CA TRP A 534 -28.68 4.24 21.77
C TRP A 534 -28.10 5.64 21.91
N ILE A 535 -28.88 6.65 21.51
CA ILE A 535 -28.51 8.06 21.68
C ILE A 535 -28.94 8.49 23.09
N VAL A 536 -28.09 8.26 24.05
CA VAL A 536 -28.33 8.48 25.48
C VAL A 536 -28.59 9.95 25.79
N SER A 537 -27.91 10.85 25.07
CA SER A 537 -28.08 12.32 25.24
C SER A 537 -29.47 12.82 24.88
N ASN A 538 -30.29 12.04 24.16
CA ASN A 538 -31.66 12.39 23.83
C ASN A 538 -32.68 11.90 24.88
N GLU A 539 -32.22 11.16 25.90
CA GLU A 539 -33.06 10.77 27.03
C GLU A 539 -33.34 11.96 27.96
N ASN A 540 -34.50 11.95 28.60
CA ASN A 540 -34.96 13.04 29.43
C ASN A 540 -34.00 13.44 30.56
N PHE A 541 -33.19 12.49 31.05
CA PHE A 541 -32.23 12.72 32.12
C PHE A 541 -30.92 13.37 31.69
N LEU A 542 -30.61 13.39 30.37
CA LEU A 542 -29.43 14.04 29.80
C LEU A 542 -29.78 15.11 28.76
N LYS A 543 -31.04 15.21 28.35
CA LYS A 543 -31.46 16.13 27.30
C LYS A 543 -31.20 17.58 27.69
N GLY A 544 -30.35 18.24 26.91
CA GLY A 544 -30.00 19.65 27.14
C GLY A 544 -28.85 19.83 28.14
N ASP A 545 -28.12 18.82 28.52
CA ASP A 545 -26.90 18.92 29.33
C ASP A 545 -25.85 19.77 28.62
N ASP A 546 -25.31 20.78 29.34
CA ASP A 546 -24.35 21.72 28.76
C ASP A 546 -22.94 21.18 28.64
N VAL A 547 -22.62 20.08 29.34
CA VAL A 547 -21.30 19.45 29.32
C VAL A 547 -21.28 18.27 28.33
N LEU A 548 -22.22 17.35 28.43
CA LEU A 548 -22.33 16.19 27.56
C LEU A 548 -23.44 16.42 26.51
N ASN A 549 -23.10 17.17 25.48
CA ASN A 549 -24.09 17.61 24.49
C ASN A 549 -24.59 16.50 23.57
N PHE A 550 -23.75 15.49 23.30
CA PHE A 550 -24.10 14.30 22.54
C PHE A 550 -23.41 13.08 23.13
N PHE A 551 -24.16 11.99 23.28
CA PHE A 551 -23.61 10.71 23.68
C PHE A 551 -24.41 9.56 23.06
N LYS A 552 -23.72 8.75 22.23
CA LYS A 552 -24.30 7.59 21.55
C LYS A 552 -23.47 6.35 21.85
N LEU A 553 -24.11 5.28 22.26
CA LEU A 553 -23.53 3.93 22.41
C LEU A 553 -23.87 3.09 21.20
N ARG A 554 -22.92 2.29 20.72
CA ARG A 554 -23.06 1.42 19.54
C ARG A 554 -22.56 0.02 19.83
N ALA A 555 -23.27 -1.00 19.32
CA ALA A 555 -22.81 -2.37 19.34
C ALA A 555 -23.17 -3.06 18.03
N SER A 556 -22.26 -3.81 17.45
CA SER A 556 -22.47 -4.55 16.22
C SER A 556 -21.83 -5.94 16.24
N ALA A 557 -22.45 -6.86 15.51
CA ALA A 557 -21.89 -8.18 15.21
C ALA A 557 -22.25 -8.56 13.77
N GLY A 558 -21.29 -9.11 13.03
CA GLY A 558 -21.56 -9.49 11.64
C GLY A 558 -20.50 -10.40 11.05
N LEU A 559 -20.96 -11.25 10.14
CA LEU A 559 -20.12 -12.15 9.36
C LEU A 559 -19.78 -11.48 8.02
N SER A 560 -18.55 -11.61 7.58
CA SER A 560 -18.07 -11.23 6.26
C SER A 560 -17.08 -12.27 5.76
N GLY A 561 -16.75 -12.26 4.46
CA GLY A 561 -15.86 -13.23 3.86
C GLY A 561 -14.69 -12.61 3.12
N ALA A 562 -13.70 -13.45 2.80
CA ALA A 562 -12.64 -13.15 1.85
C ALA A 562 -12.47 -14.33 0.88
N SER A 563 -12.52 -14.02 -0.41
CA SER A 563 -12.36 -15.01 -1.49
C SER A 563 -10.99 -15.00 -2.14
N ASP A 564 -10.19 -13.99 -1.86
CA ASP A 564 -8.83 -13.89 -2.34
C ASP A 564 -7.92 -14.55 -1.30
N SER A 565 -7.73 -15.85 -1.41
CA SER A 565 -7.02 -16.64 -0.41
C SER A 565 -5.53 -16.77 -0.70
N GLY A 566 -4.76 -17.00 0.35
CA GLY A 566 -3.31 -17.05 0.33
C GLY A 566 -2.64 -18.22 -0.40
N ALA A 567 -3.40 -19.09 -1.03
CA ALA A 567 -2.84 -20.11 -1.93
C ALA A 567 -2.04 -19.51 -3.11
N THR A 568 -2.21 -18.21 -3.36
CA THR A 568 -1.58 -17.49 -4.45
C THR A 568 -0.07 -17.37 -4.36
N SER A 569 0.51 -17.22 -3.18
CA SER A 569 1.97 -17.05 -3.08
C SER A 569 2.73 -18.33 -3.47
N VAL A 570 2.18 -19.48 -3.16
CA VAL A 570 2.75 -20.78 -3.53
C VAL A 570 2.42 -21.15 -4.98
N LEU A 571 1.28 -20.66 -5.49
CA LEU A 571 0.79 -20.96 -6.83
C LEU A 571 1.04 -19.83 -7.85
N SER A 572 1.66 -18.73 -7.45
CA SER A 572 1.82 -17.51 -8.28
C SER A 572 2.56 -17.74 -9.61
N GLY A 573 3.32 -18.81 -9.73
CA GLY A 573 3.91 -19.25 -11.00
C GLY A 573 3.01 -20.19 -11.82
N TYR A 574 1.86 -20.63 -11.28
CA TYR A 574 1.18 -21.81 -11.81
C TYR A 574 -0.34 -21.71 -11.91
N SER A 575 -0.98 -20.85 -11.15
CA SER A 575 -2.43 -20.62 -11.27
C SER A 575 -2.79 -19.17 -10.98
N SER A 576 -3.94 -18.75 -11.50
CA SER A 576 -4.51 -17.45 -11.24
C SER A 576 -4.99 -17.32 -9.81
N ASN A 577 -4.15 -16.88 -8.94
CA ASN A 577 -4.56 -16.39 -7.63
C ASN A 577 -5.27 -17.41 -6.71
N GLY A 578 -4.87 -18.70 -6.74
CA GLY A 578 -5.48 -19.75 -5.92
C GLY A 578 -6.96 -20.01 -6.20
N ARG A 579 -7.46 -19.51 -7.33
CA ARG A 579 -8.83 -19.77 -7.80
C ARG A 579 -8.90 -21.15 -8.46
N TYR A 580 -10.07 -21.73 -8.44
CA TYR A 580 -10.34 -23.03 -9.08
C TYR A 580 -9.51 -24.18 -8.54
N LEU A 581 -9.20 -24.17 -7.22
CA LEU A 581 -8.47 -25.26 -6.56
C LEU A 581 -9.17 -26.63 -6.70
N PHE A 582 -10.45 -26.65 -7.08
CA PHE A 582 -11.20 -27.87 -7.36
C PHE A 582 -10.90 -28.51 -8.72
N LYS A 583 -10.04 -27.88 -9.55
CA LYS A 583 -9.62 -28.41 -10.85
C LYS A 583 -8.27 -29.08 -10.74
N ASP A 584 -8.03 -30.05 -11.64
CA ASP A 584 -6.72 -30.65 -11.80
C ASP A 584 -5.81 -29.71 -12.65
N TYR A 585 -4.62 -29.44 -12.15
CA TYR A 585 -3.61 -28.65 -12.84
C TYR A 585 -2.35 -29.48 -13.06
N TYR A 586 -1.78 -29.34 -14.25
CA TYR A 586 -0.56 -30.01 -14.66
C TYR A 586 0.44 -29.00 -15.20
N THR A 587 1.71 -29.27 -14.97
CA THR A 587 2.80 -28.49 -15.54
C THR A 587 3.82 -29.39 -16.21
N TYR A 588 4.53 -28.86 -17.21
CA TYR A 588 5.72 -29.49 -17.72
C TYR A 588 6.88 -29.27 -16.74
N SER A 589 7.51 -30.34 -16.31
CA SER A 589 8.61 -30.29 -15.33
C SER A 589 9.82 -31.01 -15.82
N TYR A 590 11.00 -30.44 -15.61
CA TYR A 590 12.28 -31.12 -15.76
C TYR A 590 12.50 -32.18 -14.69
N VAL A 591 11.86 -32.08 -13.53
CA VAL A 591 11.99 -33.03 -12.40
C VAL A 591 11.31 -34.34 -12.69
N GLY A 592 10.60 -34.57 -13.67
CA GLY A 592 10.07 -35.86 -14.11
C GLY A 592 10.50 -36.18 -15.54
N SER A 593 11.52 -35.48 -16.03
CA SER A 593 12.01 -35.67 -17.39
C SER A 593 12.65 -37.05 -17.56
N PHE A 594 12.44 -37.66 -18.69
CA PHE A 594 13.04 -38.91 -19.04
C PHE A 594 13.85 -38.79 -20.34
N TYR A 595 14.86 -39.62 -20.44
CA TYR A 595 15.77 -39.61 -21.55
C TYR A 595 15.29 -40.57 -22.63
N THR A 596 15.05 -40.10 -23.83
CA THR A 596 14.60 -40.91 -24.96
C THR A 596 15.77 -41.15 -25.90
N GLY A 597 16.05 -42.41 -26.19
CA GLY A 597 17.08 -42.79 -27.14
C GLY A 597 18.36 -43.39 -26.51
N LYS A 598 19.10 -44.15 -27.32
CA LYS A 598 20.24 -44.94 -26.84
C LYS A 598 21.55 -44.17 -26.84
N THR A 599 21.75 -43.22 -27.74
CA THR A 599 23.05 -42.53 -27.92
C THR A 599 22.97 -41.04 -28.08
N SER A 600 21.83 -40.52 -28.45
CA SER A 600 21.59 -39.05 -28.59
C SER A 600 20.18 -38.73 -28.18
N GLY A 601 19.80 -39.24 -27.02
CA GLY A 601 18.44 -38.99 -26.51
C GLY A 601 18.19 -37.54 -26.16
N VAL A 602 16.98 -37.15 -26.33
CA VAL A 602 16.49 -35.84 -25.94
C VAL A 602 15.73 -35.94 -24.63
N TRP A 603 16.03 -35.07 -23.69
CA TRP A 603 15.27 -34.96 -22.47
C TRP A 603 13.85 -34.50 -22.80
N GLN A 604 12.89 -35.30 -22.40
CA GLN A 604 11.47 -34.96 -22.53
C GLN A 604 10.93 -34.51 -21.18
N ASN A 605 10.26 -33.36 -21.18
CA ASN A 605 9.57 -32.90 -19.97
C ASN A 605 8.36 -33.79 -19.75
N SER A 606 8.18 -34.27 -18.53
CA SER A 606 6.97 -34.95 -18.14
C SER A 606 5.88 -33.97 -17.71
N LEU A 607 4.63 -34.37 -17.91
CA LEU A 607 3.47 -33.70 -17.39
C LEU A 607 3.25 -34.20 -15.96
N VAL A 608 3.42 -33.30 -14.99
CA VAL A 608 3.28 -33.63 -13.57
C VAL A 608 2.13 -32.85 -12.95
N PRO A 609 1.35 -33.45 -12.03
CA PRO A 609 0.35 -32.71 -11.25
C PRO A 609 1.03 -31.64 -10.41
N MET A 610 0.38 -30.48 -10.30
CA MET A 610 0.94 -29.35 -9.53
C MET A 610 0.56 -29.38 -8.08
N PHE A 611 -0.69 -29.67 -7.79
CA PHE A 611 -1.23 -29.79 -6.44
C PHE A 611 -2.43 -30.75 -6.44
N ILE A 612 -2.78 -31.22 -5.26
CA ILE A 612 -3.96 -32.03 -5.05
C ILE A 612 -5.18 -31.14 -5.09
N LYS A 613 -6.14 -31.40 -5.98
CA LYS A 613 -7.37 -30.62 -6.04
C LYS A 613 -8.15 -30.66 -4.73
N ASN A 614 -8.79 -29.58 -4.37
CA ASN A 614 -9.70 -29.48 -3.25
C ASN A 614 -11.08 -29.01 -3.73
N GLU A 615 -12.04 -29.93 -3.79
CA GLU A 615 -13.42 -29.61 -4.19
C GLU A 615 -14.23 -28.92 -3.09
N ASP A 616 -13.77 -29.00 -1.82
CA ASP A 616 -14.42 -28.39 -0.66
C ASP A 616 -13.89 -26.96 -0.38
N ALA A 617 -12.95 -26.47 -1.19
CA ALA A 617 -12.42 -25.12 -1.02
C ALA A 617 -13.53 -24.07 -1.08
N HIS A 618 -13.53 -23.14 -0.12
CA HIS A 618 -14.51 -22.07 0.02
C HIS A 618 -13.89 -20.79 0.59
N ALA A 619 -14.69 -19.70 0.65
CA ALA A 619 -14.22 -18.42 1.16
C ALA A 619 -13.91 -18.46 2.66
N GLU A 620 -12.86 -17.74 3.08
CA GLU A 620 -12.58 -17.46 4.49
C GLU A 620 -13.76 -16.71 5.13
N LYS A 621 -14.00 -16.92 6.42
CA LYS A 621 -15.03 -16.25 7.20
C LYS A 621 -14.40 -15.38 8.28
N SER A 622 -14.97 -14.19 8.48
CA SER A 622 -14.58 -13.23 9.50
C SER A 622 -15.80 -12.83 10.30
N MET A 623 -15.86 -13.26 11.56
CA MET A 623 -16.88 -12.83 12.51
C MET A 623 -16.37 -11.65 13.31
N LYS A 624 -16.99 -10.50 13.10
CA LYS A 624 -16.59 -9.21 13.68
C LYS A 624 -17.56 -8.77 14.76
N TYR A 625 -17.03 -8.38 15.90
CA TYR A 625 -17.75 -7.76 17.00
C TYR A 625 -17.18 -6.35 17.23
N ASN A 626 -18.04 -5.39 17.46
CA ASN A 626 -17.67 -4.02 17.78
C ASN A 626 -18.53 -3.45 18.88
N LEU A 627 -17.92 -2.76 19.84
CA LEU A 627 -18.57 -1.96 20.85
C LEU A 627 -17.95 -0.56 20.81
N GLY A 628 -18.76 0.47 20.62
CA GLY A 628 -18.24 1.83 20.48
C GLY A 628 -19.14 2.87 21.12
N PHE A 629 -18.57 4.08 21.24
CA PHE A 629 -19.33 5.26 21.60
C PHE A 629 -18.87 6.50 20.82
N ASP A 630 -19.80 7.42 20.65
CA ASP A 630 -19.55 8.75 20.12
C ASP A 630 -20.01 9.79 21.17
N ALA A 631 -19.13 10.75 21.47
CA ALA A 631 -19.43 11.79 22.45
C ALA A 631 -19.04 13.18 21.94
N THR A 632 -19.87 14.19 22.22
CA THR A 632 -19.52 15.60 22.08
C THR A 632 -19.59 16.25 23.46
N ILE A 633 -18.46 16.76 23.94
CA ILE A 633 -18.31 17.36 25.26
C ILE A 633 -18.08 18.87 25.12
N ALA A 634 -18.77 19.66 25.94
CA ALA A 634 -18.68 21.11 25.96
C ALA A 634 -18.81 21.77 24.54
N ARG A 635 -19.57 21.14 23.65
CA ARG A 635 -19.86 21.54 22.25
C ARG A 635 -18.64 21.50 21.29
N ASN A 636 -17.45 21.31 21.80
CA ASN A 636 -16.20 21.52 21.06
C ASN A 636 -15.28 20.29 20.98
N LEU A 637 -15.41 19.36 21.93
CA LEU A 637 -14.60 18.14 21.96
C LEU A 637 -15.43 16.96 21.50
N ASN A 638 -15.09 16.42 20.33
CA ASN A 638 -15.69 15.20 19.79
C ASN A 638 -14.77 14.02 20.06
N ILE A 639 -15.30 12.92 20.59
CA ILE A 639 -14.57 11.68 20.85
C ILE A 639 -15.34 10.53 20.26
N THR A 640 -14.68 9.71 19.48
CA THR A 640 -15.18 8.41 19.00
C THR A 640 -14.22 7.34 19.49
N ALA A 641 -14.76 6.28 20.10
CA ALA A 641 -13.97 5.13 20.51
C ALA A 641 -14.68 3.82 20.13
N ASP A 642 -13.92 2.85 19.67
CA ASP A 642 -14.37 1.53 19.27
C ASP A 642 -13.45 0.46 19.83
N PHE A 643 -14.02 -0.60 20.39
CA PHE A 643 -13.37 -1.85 20.79
C PHE A 643 -13.80 -2.94 19.83
N PHE A 644 -12.87 -3.66 19.26
CA PHE A 644 -13.18 -4.66 18.24
C PHE A 644 -12.54 -6.03 18.51
N LEU A 645 -13.22 -7.05 18.04
CA LEU A 645 -12.75 -8.43 17.99
C LEU A 645 -13.15 -9.02 16.64
N ASP A 646 -12.17 -9.51 15.88
CA ASP A 646 -12.33 -10.22 14.60
C ASP A 646 -11.83 -11.66 14.77
N LYS A 647 -12.70 -12.62 14.56
CA LYS A 647 -12.35 -14.05 14.53
C LYS A 647 -12.42 -14.53 13.09
N ARG A 648 -11.25 -14.81 12.53
CA ARG A 648 -11.10 -15.36 11.19
C ARG A 648 -11.01 -16.88 11.27
N THR A 649 -11.85 -17.56 10.49
CA THR A 649 -11.86 -19.01 10.34
C THR A 649 -11.85 -19.40 8.88
N ASP A 650 -11.65 -20.68 8.63
CA ASP A 650 -11.65 -21.25 7.29
C ASP A 650 -10.53 -20.62 6.41
N ILE A 651 -9.45 -20.15 7.01
CA ILE A 651 -8.31 -19.61 6.28
C ILE A 651 -7.70 -20.75 5.44
N LEU A 652 -7.57 -20.50 4.15
CA LEU A 652 -6.99 -21.47 3.25
C LEU A 652 -5.48 -21.57 3.52
N THR A 653 -5.02 -22.72 3.94
CA THR A 653 -3.63 -22.97 4.31
C THR A 653 -3.12 -24.30 3.72
N LEU A 654 -1.81 -24.40 3.59
CA LEU A 654 -1.17 -25.65 3.16
C LEU A 654 -1.38 -26.72 4.24
N ASP A 655 -1.77 -27.91 3.83
CA ASP A 655 -1.88 -29.07 4.74
C ASP A 655 -0.50 -29.72 4.89
N ASN A 656 0.18 -29.35 5.95
CA ASN A 656 1.51 -29.89 6.29
C ASN A 656 1.45 -31.29 6.91
N SER A 657 0.24 -31.85 7.13
CA SER A 657 0.08 -33.20 7.65
C SER A 657 0.30 -34.29 6.57
N LEU A 658 0.25 -33.90 5.29
CA LEU A 658 0.54 -34.79 4.19
C LEU A 658 2.04 -35.14 4.16
N MET A 659 2.33 -36.38 4.44
CA MET A 659 3.71 -36.90 4.40
C MET A 659 4.30 -36.79 2.99
N GLY A 660 5.61 -36.65 2.91
CA GLY A 660 6.40 -36.71 1.66
C GLY A 660 6.16 -37.95 0.80
N TYR A 661 5.39 -38.93 1.28
CA TYR A 661 4.92 -40.09 0.59
C TYR A 661 4.06 -39.79 -0.66
N TYR A 662 3.33 -38.67 -0.68
CA TYR A 662 2.58 -38.21 -1.85
C TYR A 662 3.42 -37.43 -2.87
N GLY A 663 4.74 -37.34 -2.67
CA GLY A 663 5.63 -36.55 -3.48
C GLY A 663 5.49 -35.02 -3.16
N LYS A 664 5.85 -34.18 -4.13
CA LYS A 664 5.82 -32.71 -3.97
C LYS A 664 4.42 -32.08 -4.23
N GLN A 665 3.35 -32.82 -4.01
CA GLN A 665 2.01 -32.32 -4.24
C GLN A 665 1.50 -31.60 -2.99
N PHE A 666 1.03 -30.38 -3.18
CA PHE A 666 0.46 -29.55 -2.12
C PHE A 666 -1.07 -29.71 -2.05
N LEU A 667 -1.61 -29.83 -0.87
CA LEU A 667 -3.06 -29.75 -0.61
C LEU A 667 -3.33 -28.48 0.18
N PHE A 668 -4.24 -27.66 -0.31
CA PHE A 668 -4.74 -26.48 0.42
C PHE A 668 -6.10 -26.78 1.03
N THR A 669 -6.23 -26.58 2.34
CA THR A 669 -7.46 -26.82 3.10
C THR A 669 -7.91 -25.56 3.85
N ASN A 670 -9.21 -25.41 4.06
CA ASN A 670 -9.78 -24.32 4.85
C ASN A 670 -9.76 -24.64 6.36
N SER A 671 -8.57 -24.88 6.91
CA SER A 671 -8.36 -25.34 8.30
C SER A 671 -7.75 -24.27 9.20
N GLY A 672 -7.27 -23.17 8.64
CA GLY A 672 -6.60 -22.13 9.40
C GLY A 672 -7.56 -21.24 10.19
N SER A 673 -7.06 -20.68 11.29
CA SER A 673 -7.81 -19.71 12.08
C SER A 673 -6.92 -18.70 12.78
N MET A 674 -7.48 -17.52 13.05
CA MET A 674 -6.78 -16.39 13.61
C MET A 674 -7.74 -15.47 14.36
N THR A 675 -7.27 -14.82 15.40
CA THR A 675 -8.01 -13.81 16.15
C THR A 675 -7.27 -12.48 16.11
N ASN A 676 -7.96 -11.39 15.75
CA ASN A 676 -7.45 -10.02 15.83
C ASN A 676 -8.33 -9.20 16.78
N LYS A 677 -7.73 -8.43 17.70
CA LYS A 677 -8.44 -7.59 18.67
C LYS A 677 -7.70 -6.29 18.92
N GLY A 678 -8.46 -5.28 19.28
CA GLY A 678 -7.89 -3.98 19.58
C GLY A 678 -8.92 -2.92 19.91
N PHE A 679 -8.45 -1.68 19.88
CA PHE A 679 -9.29 -0.50 20.06
C PHE A 679 -8.82 0.64 19.17
N GLU A 680 -9.73 1.56 18.93
CA GLU A 680 -9.50 2.82 18.22
C GLU A 680 -10.07 3.96 19.05
N VAL A 681 -9.34 5.07 19.09
CA VAL A 681 -9.82 6.32 19.68
C VAL A 681 -9.47 7.45 18.72
N ALA A 682 -10.47 8.25 18.37
CA ALA A 682 -10.27 9.49 17.63
C ALA A 682 -10.87 10.64 18.46
N ALA A 683 -10.13 11.74 18.54
CA ALA A 683 -10.58 12.94 19.24
C ALA A 683 -10.34 14.18 18.38
N GLY A 684 -11.32 15.09 18.37
CA GLY A 684 -11.25 16.37 17.69
C GLY A 684 -11.71 17.49 18.62
N TRP A 685 -10.89 18.53 18.78
CA TRP A 685 -11.22 19.72 19.58
C TRP A 685 -11.10 20.95 18.71
N SER A 686 -12.19 21.67 18.57
CA SER A 686 -12.23 22.90 17.75
C SER A 686 -12.81 24.06 18.53
N GLY A 687 -12.36 25.28 18.21
CA GLY A 687 -12.85 26.46 18.86
C GLY A 687 -12.47 27.75 18.11
N LYS A 688 -13.07 28.86 18.58
CA LYS A 688 -12.81 30.18 18.05
C LYS A 688 -12.66 31.16 19.21
N SER A 689 -11.61 31.97 19.19
CA SER A 689 -11.34 33.03 20.16
C SER A 689 -11.00 34.33 19.41
N GLY A 690 -11.96 35.23 19.30
CA GLY A 690 -11.85 36.41 18.45
C GLY A 690 -11.67 36.02 16.97
N ASP A 691 -10.60 36.48 16.34
CA ASP A 691 -10.24 36.12 14.95
C ASP A 691 -9.43 34.83 14.82
N PHE A 692 -9.06 34.20 15.95
CA PHE A 692 -8.29 32.96 15.94
C PHE A 692 -9.21 31.76 15.99
N GLU A 693 -9.10 30.91 14.98
CA GLU A 693 -9.81 29.63 14.85
C GLU A 693 -8.80 28.48 14.96
N TYR A 694 -9.18 27.44 15.68
CA TYR A 694 -8.35 26.24 15.77
C TYR A 694 -9.18 24.97 15.72
N ALA A 695 -8.59 23.92 15.18
CA ALA A 695 -9.11 22.56 15.25
C ALA A 695 -7.93 21.61 15.41
N LEU A 696 -7.87 20.94 16.55
CA LEU A 696 -6.89 19.90 16.85
C LEU A 696 -7.55 18.55 16.64
N ASN A 697 -6.83 17.62 16.08
CA ASN A 697 -7.31 16.24 15.89
C ASN A 697 -6.20 15.24 16.18
N GLY A 698 -6.59 14.11 16.73
CA GLY A 698 -5.69 13.00 17.00
C GLY A 698 -6.44 11.68 16.94
N GLN A 699 -5.72 10.63 16.58
CA GLN A 699 -6.25 9.29 16.61
C GLN A 699 -5.16 8.28 16.99
N VAL A 700 -5.57 7.21 17.61
CA VAL A 700 -4.74 6.04 17.90
C VAL A 700 -5.53 4.78 17.62
N THR A 701 -4.88 3.83 16.96
CA THR A 701 -5.37 2.48 16.74
C THR A 701 -4.36 1.51 17.32
N PHE A 702 -4.83 0.63 18.18
CA PHE A 702 -4.09 -0.53 18.64
C PHE A 702 -4.73 -1.78 18.09
N SER A 703 -3.95 -2.66 17.45
CA SER A 703 -4.43 -3.97 17.02
C SER A 703 -3.36 -5.03 17.24
N ARG A 704 -3.78 -6.16 17.81
CA ARG A 704 -2.90 -7.32 17.97
C ARG A 704 -3.62 -8.57 17.52
N ASN A 705 -3.04 -9.21 16.54
CA ASN A 705 -3.52 -10.48 16.05
C ASN A 705 -2.81 -11.66 16.72
N ARG A 706 -3.40 -12.85 16.61
CA ARG A 706 -2.84 -14.11 17.07
C ARG A 706 -3.24 -15.22 16.12
N ILE A 707 -2.27 -15.99 15.66
CA ILE A 707 -2.50 -17.22 14.91
C ILE A 707 -3.06 -18.27 15.88
N ASP A 708 -4.28 -18.73 15.65
CA ASP A 708 -4.89 -19.75 16.48
C ASP A 708 -4.61 -21.16 15.93
N ASN A 709 -4.63 -21.31 14.59
CA ASN A 709 -4.23 -22.53 13.88
C ASN A 709 -3.69 -22.19 12.48
N MET A 710 -2.56 -22.75 12.09
CA MET A 710 -1.99 -22.60 10.75
C MET A 710 -1.47 -23.91 10.16
N ASN A 711 -1.89 -25.05 10.70
CA ASN A 711 -1.35 -26.36 10.36
C ASN A 711 0.18 -26.45 10.47
N GLU A 712 0.74 -25.78 11.47
CA GLU A 712 2.17 -25.81 11.73
C GLU A 712 2.62 -27.22 12.10
N VAL A 713 3.68 -27.69 11.47
CA VAL A 713 4.37 -28.89 11.96
C VAL A 713 4.89 -28.59 13.36
N ALA A 714 4.53 -29.41 14.34
CA ALA A 714 4.93 -29.18 15.71
C ALA A 714 6.47 -29.08 15.79
N PRO A 715 7.00 -27.93 16.22
CA PRO A 715 8.44 -27.78 16.36
C PRO A 715 8.95 -28.63 17.52
N ALA A 716 10.26 -28.94 17.50
CA ALA A 716 10.90 -29.71 18.58
C ALA A 716 10.72 -29.05 19.96
N ASN A 717 10.77 -27.72 19.99
CA ASN A 717 10.61 -26.91 21.21
C ASN A 717 9.41 -25.96 21.08
N ALA A 718 8.57 -25.90 22.09
CA ALA A 718 7.37 -25.03 22.10
C ALA A 718 7.72 -23.54 21.97
N PHE A 719 8.91 -23.11 22.39
CA PHE A 719 9.34 -21.72 22.29
C PHE A 719 9.66 -21.27 20.85
N SER A 720 9.79 -22.19 19.89
CA SER A 720 10.00 -21.88 18.47
C SER A 720 8.70 -21.85 17.67
N ALA A 721 7.55 -22.24 18.22
CA ALA A 721 6.27 -22.25 17.52
C ALA A 721 5.84 -20.85 17.05
N GLN A 722 5.23 -20.76 15.87
CA GLN A 722 4.59 -19.55 15.35
C GLN A 722 3.12 -19.46 15.80
N THR A 723 2.44 -20.60 15.91
CA THR A 723 1.09 -20.69 16.45
C THR A 723 1.03 -20.08 17.85
N GLY A 724 0.01 -19.30 18.12
CA GLY A 724 -0.16 -18.53 19.37
C GLY A 724 0.46 -17.13 19.35
N ARG A 725 1.20 -16.76 18.28
CA ARG A 725 1.87 -15.46 18.12
C ARG A 725 1.22 -14.59 17.05
N PRO A 726 1.52 -13.27 17.03
CA PRO A 726 1.15 -12.41 15.93
C PRO A 726 1.82 -12.83 14.60
N VAL A 727 1.12 -12.60 13.49
CA VAL A 727 1.66 -12.78 12.14
C VAL A 727 2.90 -11.92 11.95
N GLY A 728 3.94 -12.49 11.33
CA GLY A 728 5.19 -11.78 11.06
C GLY A 728 6.04 -11.52 12.31
N THR A 729 5.78 -12.22 13.43
CA THR A 729 6.66 -12.21 14.60
C THR A 729 8.02 -12.76 14.22
N TYR A 730 9.08 -12.01 14.51
CA TYR A 730 10.44 -12.49 14.27
C TYR A 730 10.82 -13.59 15.25
N ILE A 731 11.19 -14.73 14.69
CA ILE A 731 11.70 -15.91 15.38
C ILE A 731 13.13 -16.14 14.89
N GLY A 732 14.06 -16.35 15.80
CA GLY A 732 15.46 -16.52 15.50
C GLY A 732 16.29 -16.78 16.73
N LEU A 733 17.60 -16.78 16.60
CA LEU A 733 18.56 -17.04 17.65
C LEU A 733 18.69 -15.84 18.59
N VAL A 734 18.98 -16.11 19.86
CA VAL A 734 19.28 -15.06 20.86
C VAL A 734 20.79 -14.84 20.88
N ALA A 735 21.26 -13.68 20.42
CA ALA A 735 22.67 -13.30 20.49
C ALA A 735 23.06 -12.97 21.94
N ASP A 736 24.19 -13.50 22.38
CA ASP A 736 24.83 -13.32 23.70
C ASP A 736 26.20 -12.62 23.58
N GLY A 737 26.28 -11.65 22.65
CA GLY A 737 27.53 -10.92 22.38
C GLY A 737 28.38 -11.59 21.28
N PHE A 738 29.68 -11.39 21.38
CA PHE A 738 30.65 -11.92 20.45
C PHE A 738 31.62 -12.85 21.18
N TYR A 739 32.12 -13.87 20.48
CA TYR A 739 33.16 -14.70 21.03
C TYR A 739 34.42 -13.88 21.34
N GLY A 740 34.95 -14.01 22.54
CA GLY A 740 36.25 -13.46 22.95
C GLY A 740 37.42 -14.35 22.51
N ILE A 741 38.64 -13.85 22.62
CA ILE A 741 39.84 -14.65 22.40
C ILE A 741 39.93 -15.79 23.46
N GLU A 742 39.49 -15.51 24.67
CA GLU A 742 39.42 -16.43 25.80
C GLU A 742 38.45 -17.60 25.62
N ASP A 743 37.56 -17.54 24.65
CA ASP A 743 36.62 -18.63 24.33
C ASP A 743 37.28 -19.75 23.49
N PHE A 744 38.55 -19.60 23.10
CA PHE A 744 39.25 -20.53 22.23
C PHE A 744 40.53 -21.10 22.88
N ASN A 745 40.88 -22.32 22.49
CA ASN A 745 42.14 -22.94 22.77
C ASN A 745 43.26 -22.31 21.93
N GLU A 746 44.54 -22.63 22.28
CA GLU A 746 45.71 -22.15 21.52
C GLU A 746 45.74 -22.65 20.07
N ASP A 747 45.09 -23.76 19.77
CA ASP A 747 44.96 -24.30 18.43
C ASP A 747 43.81 -23.70 17.61
N GLY A 748 43.09 -22.70 18.17
CA GLY A 748 41.95 -22.04 17.51
C GLY A 748 40.63 -22.82 17.62
N THR A 749 40.56 -23.92 18.32
CA THR A 749 39.30 -24.64 18.57
C THR A 749 38.53 -24.01 19.72
N LEU A 750 37.16 -24.02 19.63
CA LEU A 750 36.31 -23.54 20.71
C LEU A 750 36.51 -24.37 21.99
N LEU A 751 36.43 -23.70 23.16
CA LEU A 751 36.50 -24.38 24.45
C LEU A 751 35.39 -25.43 24.61
N ALA A 752 35.71 -26.58 25.20
CA ALA A 752 34.80 -27.73 25.27
C ALA A 752 33.53 -27.54 26.11
N ASP A 753 33.53 -26.52 26.98
CA ASP A 753 32.38 -26.15 27.81
C ASP A 753 31.42 -25.16 27.16
N LEU A 754 31.75 -24.67 25.96
CA LEU A 754 30.89 -23.79 25.19
C LEU A 754 30.04 -24.55 24.18
N PRO A 755 28.78 -24.15 23.96
CA PRO A 755 27.94 -24.75 22.91
C PRO A 755 28.54 -24.56 21.53
N VAL A 756 28.50 -25.59 20.71
CA VAL A 756 29.07 -25.59 19.35
C VAL A 756 28.01 -25.13 18.35
N PRO A 757 28.24 -24.05 17.56
CA PRO A 757 27.31 -23.66 16.51
C PRO A 757 27.30 -24.68 15.36
N ALA A 758 26.09 -25.09 14.93
CA ALA A 758 25.91 -25.97 13.79
C ALA A 758 26.04 -25.24 12.43
N PHE A 759 26.35 -23.95 12.43
CA PHE A 759 26.31 -23.06 11.24
C PHE A 759 27.69 -22.78 10.65
N GLY A 760 28.67 -23.54 10.98
CA GLY A 760 30.07 -23.41 10.54
C GLY A 760 31.02 -23.15 11.72
N SER A 761 32.32 -23.15 11.42
CA SER A 761 33.35 -22.80 12.38
C SER A 761 33.29 -21.34 12.77
N VAL A 762 33.49 -21.04 14.04
CA VAL A 762 33.54 -19.68 14.57
C VAL A 762 34.95 -19.27 14.94
N GLN A 763 35.17 -17.96 15.02
CA GLN A 763 36.43 -17.33 15.43
C GLN A 763 36.13 -16.22 16.44
N PRO A 764 37.12 -15.69 17.15
CA PRO A 764 36.94 -14.50 17.96
C PRO A 764 36.31 -13.34 17.19
N GLY A 765 35.30 -12.70 17.78
CA GLY A 765 34.51 -11.66 17.16
C GLY A 765 33.29 -12.13 16.38
N ASP A 766 33.09 -13.43 16.18
CA ASP A 766 31.85 -13.98 15.63
C ASP A 766 30.72 -13.91 16.68
N VAL A 767 29.47 -13.92 16.21
CA VAL A 767 28.29 -13.83 17.09
C VAL A 767 28.18 -15.12 17.93
N LYS A 768 28.07 -14.95 19.25
CA LYS A 768 27.78 -16.01 20.21
C LYS A 768 26.29 -16.09 20.44
N TYR A 769 25.71 -17.28 20.45
CA TYR A 769 24.28 -17.49 20.66
C TYR A 769 24.01 -18.36 21.89
N LEU A 770 22.81 -18.18 22.46
CA LEU A 770 22.35 -19.03 23.56
C LEU A 770 21.86 -20.38 23.05
N ASP A 771 22.34 -21.45 23.67
CA ASP A 771 21.80 -22.80 23.57
C ASP A 771 20.57 -22.89 24.50
N LEU A 772 19.37 -22.75 23.90
CA LEU A 772 18.12 -22.65 24.67
C LEU A 772 17.60 -24.01 25.14
N ASP A 773 17.87 -25.09 24.40
CA ASP A 773 17.45 -26.43 24.76
C ASP A 773 18.53 -27.20 25.57
N ARG A 774 19.72 -26.60 25.73
CA ARG A 774 20.84 -27.06 26.53
C ARG A 774 21.38 -28.42 26.12
N ASN A 775 21.42 -28.66 24.81
CA ASN A 775 21.94 -29.90 24.24
C ASN A 775 23.44 -29.83 23.89
N GLY A 776 24.07 -28.66 24.06
CA GLY A 776 25.48 -28.40 23.79
C GLY A 776 25.74 -28.01 22.31
N VAL A 777 24.70 -27.81 21.53
CA VAL A 777 24.79 -27.43 20.12
C VAL A 777 23.82 -26.29 19.87
N VAL A 778 24.26 -25.18 19.28
CA VAL A 778 23.36 -24.11 18.85
C VAL A 778 22.90 -24.40 17.42
N ASP A 779 21.62 -24.69 17.25
CA ASP A 779 21.04 -25.02 15.95
C ASP A 779 19.65 -24.39 15.73
N GLN A 780 18.89 -24.94 14.78
CA GLN A 780 17.54 -24.45 14.47
C GLN A 780 16.51 -24.71 15.58
N ASN A 781 16.83 -25.55 16.56
CA ASN A 781 15.96 -25.84 17.70
C ASN A 781 16.06 -24.75 18.79
N ASP A 782 17.11 -23.90 18.75
CA ASP A 782 17.33 -22.79 19.70
C ASP A 782 16.66 -21.47 19.28
N VAL A 783 15.87 -21.49 18.20
CA VAL A 783 15.18 -20.28 17.78
C VAL A 783 13.96 -19.98 18.66
N THR A 784 13.81 -18.73 19.03
CA THR A 784 12.68 -18.24 19.83
C THR A 784 12.20 -16.89 19.33
N ARG A 785 11.21 -16.31 19.98
CA ARG A 785 10.78 -14.95 19.66
C ARG A 785 11.87 -13.96 20.07
N ILE A 786 12.41 -13.25 19.08
CA ILE A 786 13.48 -12.27 19.24
C ILE A 786 13.05 -10.83 18.95
N GLY A 787 11.82 -10.61 18.50
CA GLY A 787 11.29 -9.30 18.18
C GLY A 787 9.78 -9.26 18.22
N ARG A 788 9.23 -8.11 17.84
CA ARG A 788 7.81 -7.94 17.57
C ARG A 788 7.48 -8.38 16.14
N SER A 789 6.25 -8.20 15.74
CA SER A 789 5.83 -8.39 14.35
C SER A 789 6.48 -7.34 13.43
N ALA A 790 6.67 -7.69 12.16
CA ALA A 790 6.98 -6.76 11.09
C ALA A 790 5.82 -5.78 10.77
N TYR A 791 4.65 -6.03 11.34
CA TYR A 791 3.47 -5.16 11.22
C TYR A 791 3.24 -4.39 12.52
N PRO A 792 3.02 -3.05 12.46
CA PRO A 792 2.87 -2.24 13.66
C PRO A 792 1.61 -2.62 14.44
N GLU A 793 1.73 -2.72 15.76
CA GLU A 793 0.59 -2.89 16.66
C GLU A 793 -0.10 -1.57 16.97
N TRP A 794 0.66 -0.48 16.98
CA TRP A 794 0.19 0.87 17.23
C TRP A 794 0.33 1.72 15.98
N TYR A 795 -0.74 2.36 15.58
CA TYR A 795 -0.77 3.39 14.56
C TYR A 795 -1.44 4.63 15.14
N PHE A 796 -0.80 5.77 15.03
CA PHE A 796 -1.35 7.02 15.53
C PHE A 796 -1.04 8.18 14.60
N SER A 797 -1.92 9.17 14.62
CA SER A 797 -1.67 10.45 13.98
C SER A 797 -2.28 11.57 14.79
N PHE A 798 -1.68 12.73 14.72
CA PHE A 798 -2.19 13.93 15.32
C PHE A 798 -1.82 15.17 14.50
N GLY A 799 -2.62 16.20 14.62
CA GLY A 799 -2.40 17.40 13.86
C GLY A 799 -3.36 18.51 14.25
N GLY A 800 -3.34 19.58 13.49
CA GLY A 800 -4.20 20.72 13.74
C GLY A 800 -4.34 21.62 12.54
N ARG A 801 -5.43 22.40 12.58
CA ARG A 801 -5.68 23.52 11.68
C ARG A 801 -5.82 24.78 12.51
N PHE A 802 -5.19 25.85 12.06
CA PHE A 802 -5.20 27.15 12.71
C PHE A 802 -5.53 28.21 11.68
N GLY A 803 -6.41 29.13 12.04
CA GLY A 803 -6.82 30.27 11.20
C GLY A 803 -6.69 31.60 11.97
N TYR A 804 -6.12 32.62 11.33
CA TYR A 804 -6.05 33.96 11.89
C TYR A 804 -6.01 35.04 10.81
N LYS A 805 -7.07 35.90 10.73
CA LYS A 805 -7.13 37.04 9.80
C LYS A 805 -6.71 36.75 8.36
N GLY A 806 -7.21 35.64 7.79
CA GLY A 806 -6.91 35.20 6.43
C GLY A 806 -5.72 34.27 6.31
N PHE A 807 -4.83 34.18 7.30
CA PHE A 807 -3.84 33.10 7.38
C PHE A 807 -4.51 31.81 7.80
N ASP A 808 -4.08 30.72 7.21
CA ASP A 808 -4.42 29.37 7.63
C ASP A 808 -3.16 28.51 7.67
N MET A 809 -3.12 27.59 8.62
CA MET A 809 -2.04 26.60 8.77
C MET A 809 -2.64 25.23 9.07
N GLN A 810 -2.08 24.21 8.48
CA GLN A 810 -2.40 22.82 8.80
C GLN A 810 -1.12 22.03 9.02
N VAL A 811 -1.13 21.13 10.00
CA VAL A 811 -0.02 20.22 10.30
C VAL A 811 -0.55 18.80 10.53
N LEU A 812 0.18 17.78 10.08
CA LEU A 812 -0.12 16.37 10.30
C LEU A 812 1.14 15.60 10.65
N PHE A 813 1.12 14.94 11.79
CA PHE A 813 2.09 13.95 12.21
C PHE A 813 1.50 12.55 12.12
N GLN A 814 2.34 11.57 11.80
CA GLN A 814 2.00 10.15 11.81
C GLN A 814 3.10 9.37 12.49
N GLY A 815 2.73 8.39 13.29
CA GLY A 815 3.67 7.47 13.88
C GLY A 815 3.15 6.04 13.93
N VAL A 816 4.08 5.11 14.06
CA VAL A 816 3.83 3.71 14.35
C VAL A 816 4.73 3.26 15.48
N ALA A 817 4.28 2.26 16.24
CA ALA A 817 5.08 1.66 17.31
C ALA A 817 4.70 0.18 17.49
N GLY A 818 5.54 -0.54 18.24
CA GLY A 818 5.33 -1.96 18.45
C GLY A 818 5.58 -2.80 17.20
N VAL A 819 6.60 -2.43 16.42
CA VAL A 819 7.01 -3.04 15.17
C VAL A 819 8.52 -3.31 15.22
N SER A 820 8.96 -4.40 14.61
CA SER A 820 10.39 -4.69 14.44
C SER A 820 10.73 -4.83 12.96
N ALA A 821 12.01 -4.61 12.65
CA ALA A 821 12.58 -4.87 11.33
C ALA A 821 13.81 -5.76 11.46
N ASN A 822 14.05 -6.56 10.43
CA ASN A 822 15.29 -7.31 10.27
C ASN A 822 16.26 -6.48 9.44
N LEU A 823 17.37 -6.08 9.99
CA LEU A 823 18.40 -5.33 9.29
C LEU A 823 18.97 -6.11 8.09
N LEU A 824 19.01 -7.45 8.16
CA LEU A 824 19.48 -8.30 7.07
C LEU A 824 18.55 -8.31 5.84
N ASP A 825 17.32 -7.76 5.94
CA ASP A 825 16.48 -7.50 4.75
C ASP A 825 17.12 -6.45 3.81
N ASN A 826 18.08 -5.67 4.33
CA ASN A 826 18.95 -4.77 3.58
C ASN A 826 20.40 -5.30 3.60
N TRP A 827 20.60 -6.49 3.03
CA TRP A 827 21.88 -7.18 2.99
C TRP A 827 23.02 -6.28 2.52
N ASN A 828 22.81 -5.57 1.42
CA ASN A 828 23.83 -4.77 0.75
C ASN A 828 24.39 -3.60 1.58
N GLN A 829 23.63 -3.11 2.55
CA GLN A 829 24.07 -2.00 3.41
C GLN A 829 24.45 -2.48 4.82
N MET A 830 24.00 -3.66 5.22
CA MET A 830 24.20 -4.16 6.58
C MET A 830 25.27 -5.24 6.67
N VAL A 831 25.65 -5.87 5.55
CA VAL A 831 26.69 -6.93 5.51
C VAL A 831 27.88 -6.41 4.71
N ALA A 832 28.97 -6.11 5.43
CA ALA A 832 30.15 -5.53 4.82
C ALA A 832 31.07 -6.61 4.18
N PHE A 833 31.56 -6.31 2.96
CA PHE A 833 32.62 -7.04 2.23
C PHE A 833 32.28 -8.43 1.71
N VAL A 834 31.29 -9.11 2.24
CA VAL A 834 30.87 -10.44 1.76
C VAL A 834 30.39 -10.33 0.31
N ASP A 835 30.79 -11.33 -0.51
CA ASP A 835 30.51 -11.36 -1.96
C ASP A 835 30.96 -10.11 -2.73
N ASN A 836 32.10 -9.55 -2.35
CA ASN A 836 32.64 -8.29 -2.85
C ASN A 836 31.70 -7.08 -2.60
N GLY A 837 30.90 -7.14 -1.56
CA GLY A 837 29.98 -6.08 -1.17
C GLY A 837 30.68 -4.82 -0.65
N ASN A 838 29.90 -3.76 -0.55
CA ASN A 838 30.36 -2.49 -0.02
C ASN A 838 30.38 -2.46 1.53
N ALA A 839 30.77 -1.37 2.12
CA ALA A 839 30.72 -1.13 3.56
C ALA A 839 30.06 0.20 3.91
N TYR A 840 29.38 0.23 5.03
CA TYR A 840 28.60 1.34 5.55
C TYR A 840 29.01 1.67 6.98
N ASN A 841 28.51 2.78 7.54
CA ASN A 841 28.86 3.23 8.89
C ASN A 841 28.68 2.15 9.97
N VAL A 842 27.71 1.24 9.84
CA VAL A 842 27.50 0.14 10.78
C VAL A 842 28.74 -0.74 10.93
N ALA A 843 29.52 -0.92 9.89
CA ALA A 843 30.77 -1.72 9.90
C ALA A 843 31.88 -1.12 10.75
N LYS A 844 31.85 0.20 11.02
CA LYS A 844 32.81 0.85 11.95
C LYS A 844 32.68 0.38 13.40
N GLY A 845 31.51 -0.21 13.76
CA GLY A 845 31.28 -0.84 15.04
C GLY A 845 31.79 -2.28 15.14
N ALA A 846 32.56 -2.76 14.18
CA ALA A 846 33.00 -4.14 14.14
C ALA A 846 33.93 -4.52 15.29
N TRP A 847 33.80 -5.76 15.77
CA TRP A 847 34.73 -6.35 16.70
C TRP A 847 36.11 -6.50 16.04
N ALA A 848 37.15 -5.96 16.66
CA ALA A 848 38.53 -6.01 16.14
C ALA A 848 39.56 -6.00 17.28
N TYR A 849 40.65 -6.73 17.08
CA TYR A 849 41.79 -6.77 18.04
C TYR A 849 43.11 -6.94 17.30
N TYR A 850 43.81 -5.84 17.06
CA TYR A 850 45.15 -5.75 16.48
C TYR A 850 45.99 -4.75 17.30
N PRO A 851 46.53 -5.19 18.44
CA PRO A 851 47.23 -4.30 19.39
C PRO A 851 48.50 -3.68 18.79
N THR A 852 49.16 -4.33 17.84
CA THR A 852 50.33 -3.80 17.14
C THR A 852 49.98 -2.61 16.25
N GLU A 853 48.75 -2.57 15.75
CA GLU A 853 48.20 -1.51 14.92
C GLU A 853 47.41 -0.46 15.71
N GLY A 854 47.36 -0.63 17.04
CA GLY A 854 46.58 0.26 17.92
C GLY A 854 45.06 0.08 17.80
N ILE A 855 44.59 -1.06 17.28
CA ILE A 855 43.16 -1.33 17.08
C ILE A 855 42.68 -2.30 18.19
N ASP A 856 41.75 -1.83 19.02
CA ASP A 856 41.01 -2.64 19.99
C ASP A 856 39.58 -2.07 20.16
N ASN A 857 38.60 -2.74 19.59
CA ASN A 857 37.18 -2.35 19.65
C ASN A 857 36.31 -3.38 20.38
N ARG A 858 36.93 -4.37 21.06
CA ARG A 858 36.21 -5.47 21.72
C ARG A 858 35.15 -5.01 22.69
N ALA A 859 35.48 -4.03 23.51
CA ALA A 859 34.61 -3.52 24.60
C ALA A 859 33.39 -2.74 24.06
N ASN A 860 33.48 -2.15 22.86
CA ASN A 860 32.46 -1.30 22.27
C ASN A 860 31.86 -1.89 20.98
N ALA A 861 32.17 -3.14 20.67
CA ALA A 861 31.70 -3.78 19.45
C ALA A 861 30.17 -3.87 19.40
N THR A 862 29.59 -3.40 18.32
CA THR A 862 28.15 -3.48 18.02
C THR A 862 27.86 -4.26 16.74
N TYR A 863 28.92 -4.70 16.05
CA TYR A 863 28.91 -5.44 14.82
C TYR A 863 29.93 -6.59 14.90
N PRO A 864 29.65 -7.76 14.32
CA PRO A 864 30.59 -8.89 14.38
C PRO A 864 31.90 -8.56 13.66
N ARG A 865 32.92 -9.41 13.83
CA ARG A 865 34.18 -9.27 13.09
C ARG A 865 33.89 -9.16 11.59
N LEU A 866 34.66 -8.34 10.91
CA LEU A 866 34.57 -8.19 9.45
C LEU A 866 35.16 -9.42 8.76
N THR A 867 34.62 -9.79 7.62
CA THR A 867 35.09 -10.89 6.78
C THR A 867 34.74 -10.63 5.34
N THR A 868 35.59 -11.10 4.40
CA THR A 868 35.29 -11.10 2.95
C THR A 868 34.59 -12.40 2.52
N GLN A 869 34.54 -13.38 3.41
CA GLN A 869 34.00 -14.71 3.18
C GLN A 869 32.56 -14.82 3.66
N SER A 870 31.82 -15.76 3.10
CA SER A 870 30.49 -16.10 3.60
C SER A 870 30.58 -16.59 5.06
N ASN A 871 29.76 -16.01 5.93
CA ASN A 871 29.68 -16.37 7.34
C ASN A 871 28.23 -16.57 7.76
N GLU A 872 27.77 -17.82 7.68
CA GLU A 872 26.40 -18.17 8.02
C GLU A 872 26.07 -18.01 9.50
N ASN A 873 27.07 -18.03 10.38
CA ASN A 873 26.86 -17.82 11.81
C ASN A 873 26.53 -16.37 12.12
N ASN A 874 27.29 -15.40 11.59
CA ASN A 874 27.12 -13.99 11.91
C ASN A 874 25.85 -13.38 11.28
N TYR A 875 25.49 -13.81 10.07
CA TYR A 875 24.41 -13.20 9.29
C TYR A 875 23.13 -14.05 9.26
N ARG A 876 22.72 -14.50 10.47
CA ARG A 876 21.46 -15.19 10.72
C ARG A 876 20.45 -14.30 11.39
N THR A 877 19.16 -14.62 11.15
CA THR A 877 18.06 -13.98 11.89
C THR A 877 18.26 -14.21 13.38
N SER A 878 18.65 -13.17 14.06
CA SER A 878 18.96 -13.18 15.49
C SER A 878 18.60 -11.84 16.14
N SER A 879 18.62 -11.83 17.47
CA SER A 879 18.37 -10.60 18.24
C SER A 879 19.41 -9.50 17.95
N LEU A 880 20.57 -9.84 17.40
CA LEU A 880 21.55 -8.84 16.92
C LEU A 880 20.98 -8.00 15.78
N TRP A 881 20.22 -8.60 14.85
CA TRP A 881 19.75 -7.97 13.64
C TRP A 881 18.28 -7.52 13.68
N ILE A 882 17.50 -7.98 14.67
CA ILE A 882 16.12 -7.57 14.83
C ILE A 882 16.04 -6.34 15.72
N LYS A 883 15.59 -5.21 15.15
CA LYS A 883 15.58 -3.89 15.79
C LYS A 883 14.18 -3.27 15.81
N ASP A 884 14.00 -2.29 16.72
CA ASP A 884 12.76 -1.51 16.81
C ASP A 884 12.64 -0.57 15.59
N ALA A 885 11.58 -0.73 14.82
CA ALA A 885 11.27 0.05 13.64
C ALA A 885 10.17 1.10 13.88
N SER A 886 9.91 1.46 15.12
CA SER A 886 8.98 2.54 15.49
C SER A 886 9.45 3.88 14.94
N PHE A 887 8.50 4.74 14.54
CA PHE A 887 8.83 6.08 14.07
C PHE A 887 7.73 7.10 14.31
N LEU A 888 8.12 8.37 14.24
CA LEU A 888 7.25 9.54 14.11
C LEU A 888 7.73 10.39 12.93
N LYS A 889 6.82 10.72 12.00
CA LYS A 889 7.10 11.56 10.82
C LYS A 889 6.21 12.81 10.80
N LEU A 890 6.78 13.95 10.41
CA LEU A 890 6.00 15.11 9.99
C LEU A 890 5.59 14.89 8.52
N ARG A 891 4.33 14.46 8.34
CA ARG A 891 3.81 14.10 7.03
C ARG A 891 3.46 15.29 6.17
N ASN A 892 2.80 16.27 6.77
CA ASN A 892 2.38 17.44 6.02
C ASN A 892 2.36 18.68 6.90
N ILE A 893 2.80 19.79 6.33
CA ILE A 893 2.58 21.14 6.84
C ILE A 893 2.21 22.02 5.67
N GLU A 894 1.14 22.83 5.82
CA GLU A 894 0.72 23.81 4.83
C GLU A 894 0.39 25.11 5.52
N ILE A 895 0.90 26.22 5.00
CA ILE A 895 0.63 27.58 5.46
C ILE A 895 0.09 28.36 4.28
N GLY A 896 -1.11 28.93 4.42
CA GLY A 896 -1.79 29.69 3.37
C GLY A 896 -2.25 31.04 3.82
N TYR A 897 -2.57 31.88 2.84
CA TYR A 897 -3.22 33.17 3.03
C TYR A 897 -4.37 33.33 2.05
N ASN A 898 -5.56 33.57 2.59
CA ASN A 898 -6.79 33.86 1.86
C ASN A 898 -6.97 35.35 1.74
N PHE A 899 -6.93 35.88 0.53
CA PHE A 899 -7.15 37.32 0.29
C PHE A 899 -8.62 37.68 0.51
N ALA A 900 -8.83 38.67 1.35
CA ALA A 900 -10.19 39.14 1.68
C ALA A 900 -10.98 39.49 0.42
N SER A 901 -12.19 38.97 0.32
CA SER A 901 -13.07 39.04 -0.85
C SER A 901 -13.40 40.49 -1.36
N GLY A 902 -13.23 41.50 -0.52
CA GLY A 902 -13.57 42.90 -0.88
C GLY A 902 -12.64 43.54 -1.91
N LYS A 903 -11.34 43.20 -1.92
CA LYS A 903 -10.36 43.75 -2.89
C LYS A 903 -10.36 42.97 -4.22
N VAL A 904 -10.68 41.69 -4.17
CA VAL A 904 -10.54 40.74 -5.30
C VAL A 904 -11.88 40.63 -6.07
N LYS A 905 -13.02 40.85 -5.43
CA LYS A 905 -14.36 40.81 -6.07
C LYS A 905 -14.54 41.77 -7.25
N LYS A 906 -13.80 42.89 -7.27
CA LYS A 906 -13.87 43.86 -8.38
C LYS A 906 -13.32 43.26 -9.70
N SER A 907 -12.55 42.18 -9.62
CA SER A 907 -11.93 41.49 -10.76
C SER A 907 -12.66 40.18 -11.17
N GLY A 908 -13.89 39.95 -10.66
CA GLY A 908 -14.64 38.73 -10.93
C GLY A 908 -14.16 37.51 -10.13
N ILE A 909 -13.16 37.64 -9.27
CA ILE A 909 -12.59 36.55 -8.46
C ILE A 909 -13.33 36.49 -7.13
N SER A 910 -13.95 35.36 -6.81
CA SER A 910 -14.67 35.14 -5.56
C SER A 910 -13.75 34.71 -4.40
N ASN A 911 -12.67 33.99 -4.69
CA ASN A 911 -11.67 33.61 -3.72
C ASN A 911 -10.28 33.49 -4.37
N LEU A 912 -9.26 33.96 -3.65
CA LEU A 912 -7.84 33.80 -4.02
C LEU A 912 -7.07 33.32 -2.77
N ARG A 913 -6.44 32.16 -2.86
CA ARG A 913 -5.57 31.62 -1.80
C ARG A 913 -4.20 31.34 -2.36
N VAL A 914 -3.14 31.75 -1.63
CA VAL A 914 -1.74 31.41 -1.91
C VAL A 914 -1.22 30.62 -0.73
N TYR A 915 -0.41 29.58 -0.97
CA TYR A 915 0.08 28.71 0.09
C TYR A 915 1.44 28.10 -0.20
N LEU A 916 2.14 27.73 0.87
CA LEU A 916 3.36 26.94 0.87
C LEU A 916 3.07 25.63 1.61
N SER A 917 3.59 24.52 1.10
CA SER A 917 3.45 23.24 1.79
C SER A 917 4.74 22.43 1.76
N GLY A 918 4.90 21.61 2.79
CA GLY A 918 5.99 20.66 2.94
C GLY A 918 5.47 19.28 3.27
N HIS A 919 6.05 18.24 2.67
CA HIS A 919 5.66 16.85 2.85
C HIS A 919 6.87 15.98 3.18
N ASN A 920 6.72 15.04 4.14
CA ASN A 920 7.79 14.14 4.63
C ASN A 920 9.04 14.89 5.11
N LEU A 921 8.88 15.97 5.91
CA LEU A 921 9.99 16.89 6.19
C LEU A 921 11.03 16.34 7.15
N PHE A 922 10.60 15.55 8.14
CA PHE A 922 11.55 14.87 9.04
C PHE A 922 10.97 13.59 9.62
N THR A 923 11.88 12.72 10.07
CA THR A 923 11.61 11.42 10.68
C THR A 923 12.38 11.30 11.98
N VAL A 924 11.73 10.78 13.01
CA VAL A 924 12.37 10.35 14.27
C VAL A 924 12.15 8.86 14.41
N SER A 925 13.24 8.09 14.49
CA SER A 925 13.21 6.62 14.58
C SER A 925 14.49 6.09 15.20
N PRO A 926 14.45 5.02 16.03
CA PRO A 926 15.65 4.30 16.45
C PRO A 926 16.49 3.80 15.27
N LEU A 927 15.86 3.26 14.22
CA LEU A 927 16.56 2.79 13.02
C LEU A 927 17.34 3.90 12.33
N LEU A 928 16.74 5.08 12.21
CA LEU A 928 17.41 6.23 11.59
C LEU A 928 18.57 6.73 12.46
N LYS A 929 18.40 6.74 13.77
CA LYS A 929 19.41 7.23 14.70
C LYS A 929 20.63 6.31 14.79
N ASP A 930 20.40 4.99 14.85
CA ASP A 930 21.44 4.01 15.21
C ASP A 930 22.03 3.28 13.98
N TYR A 931 21.31 3.30 12.84
CA TYR A 931 21.66 2.54 11.61
C TYR A 931 21.56 3.35 10.32
N ASP A 932 21.23 4.63 10.41
CA ASP A 932 21.00 5.52 9.25
C ASP A 932 19.91 4.99 8.27
N LEU A 933 18.96 4.17 8.74
CA LEU A 933 17.92 3.57 7.92
C LEU A 933 16.56 4.25 8.10
N ASP A 934 15.91 4.63 6.98
CA ASP A 934 14.51 5.06 7.01
C ASP A 934 13.59 3.85 7.28
N PRO A 935 12.76 3.88 8.33
CA PRO A 935 11.88 2.77 8.70
C PRO A 935 10.84 2.39 7.64
N GLU A 936 10.57 3.26 6.65
CA GLU A 936 9.68 2.96 5.52
C GLU A 936 10.44 2.57 4.23
N ASN A 937 11.77 2.67 4.21
CA ASN A 937 12.63 2.29 3.09
C ASN A 937 13.78 1.39 3.54
N LEU A 938 13.48 0.34 4.30
CA LEU A 938 14.48 -0.57 4.88
C LEU A 938 15.41 -1.20 3.85
N LYS A 939 14.94 -1.43 2.64
CA LYS A 939 15.72 -2.07 1.56
C LYS A 939 16.70 -1.13 0.85
N GLY A 940 16.77 0.14 1.26
CA GLY A 940 17.67 1.12 0.64
C GLY A 940 17.41 1.37 -0.85
N LEU A 941 16.17 1.16 -1.31
CA LEU A 941 15.75 1.42 -2.69
C LEU A 941 15.61 2.92 -2.94
N TYR A 942 14.94 3.30 -4.01
CA TYR A 942 14.70 4.70 -4.35
C TYR A 942 14.23 5.49 -3.10
N PRO A 943 14.92 6.60 -2.73
CA PRO A 943 14.68 7.27 -1.45
C PRO A 943 13.28 7.88 -1.35
N VAL A 944 12.77 7.96 -0.14
CA VAL A 944 11.56 8.75 0.15
C VAL A 944 11.86 10.22 -0.15
N MET A 945 10.92 10.92 -0.78
CA MET A 945 11.14 12.31 -1.20
C MET A 945 10.58 13.27 -0.16
N ARG A 946 11.38 14.26 0.24
CA ARG A 946 10.92 15.48 0.89
C ARG A 946 10.42 16.43 -0.17
N THR A 947 9.18 16.91 -0.06
CA THR A 947 8.57 17.74 -1.11
C THR A 947 8.22 19.13 -0.54
N TRP A 948 8.66 20.17 -1.23
CA TRP A 948 8.34 21.57 -0.92
C TRP A 948 7.59 22.18 -2.09
N THR A 949 6.41 22.71 -1.85
CA THR A 949 5.62 23.31 -2.93
C THR A 949 5.08 24.69 -2.56
N ALA A 950 4.92 25.53 -3.58
CA ALA A 950 4.15 26.76 -3.53
C ALA A 950 2.93 26.62 -4.45
N GLY A 951 1.78 27.10 -4.01
CA GLY A 951 0.53 26.93 -4.76
C GLY A 951 -0.37 28.14 -4.71
N VAL A 952 -1.29 28.16 -5.67
CA VAL A 952 -2.36 29.15 -5.79
C VAL A 952 -3.68 28.45 -6.10
N ALA A 953 -4.75 28.92 -5.49
CA ALA A 953 -6.12 28.50 -5.79
C ALA A 953 -6.97 29.75 -6.04
N ILE A 954 -7.67 29.77 -7.18
CA ILE A 954 -8.51 30.89 -7.63
C ILE A 954 -9.91 30.38 -7.92
N THR A 955 -10.93 30.99 -7.38
CA THR A 955 -12.34 30.68 -7.70
C THR A 955 -13.00 31.93 -8.29
N PHE A 956 -13.66 31.72 -9.43
CA PHE A 956 -14.41 32.75 -10.17
C PHE A 956 -15.90 32.59 -9.95
#